data_b5f04251afee9dc2d75ff832672912ef
#
_entry.id   b5f04251afee9dc2d75ff832672912ef
#
_cell.length_a   1.000
_cell.length_b   1.000
_cell.length_c   1.000
_cell.angle_alpha   90.00
_cell.angle_beta   90.00
_cell.angle_gamma   90.00
#
_symmetry.space_group_name_H-M   'P 1'
#
loop_
_entity.id
_entity.type
_entity.pdbx_description
1 polymer ?
#
loop_
_entity_poly.entity_id
_entity_poly.type
_entity_poly.pdbx_seq_one_letter_code
_entity_poly.pdbx_strand_id
1 'polypeptide(L)'
;MHSVSGLVSLPIHTHFMVPWNDMRRGDCCGCFESITDGYYCKNCDFFVHKICGDGASEHIQHPSHSLHTLHLYISKPPLHYCDLCGRDIVGLCYRCRICDFDVCLCCAKNPPPEVIYNSETHHHKLTLVKEHKVKPTRFKCSAECERVYTAFRYGCDECDLAFHVECVWYQSEVIHPSEVNHSYHSLHPLKLLTGHPPDYSDGKCRLCGTRVDKWFYHCSSCNFTLDLRCVLNLPPQTLLNLKAHDHQLTLLPRLISFTCNACGLKGDRSPYICVQCDFVIHQDCLGLPTIININRHDHRVSRTCLLGVVNSVCGICRQKVDWTCGGYSCKRCSGYVVHSKCATRKDVWNGKELQGVPEETEDIEPYVVIDASTIQHFSHTEHYLRLNVNDDGILYEEKKRCIACSHPIGLQSFYGCRSCDFILHRNCANLPRKKWHVLHNDRLTLVTDEADWFDCRACARACHGFRYKDEVKVLDVLCGSISEPFVHPSHHPNHPLFHIPDNRSMECNGCKERWSIAVLSCIEDGCRFALCFKCATLPQVVKHKVHDHPLTLCYGDDASGKYWCEICETETDPSKWFYTCKDHHASLHTKCVLGDFAWLMPRSTIEHPNKTSEVVLNDSVSRPFCTSCKSRCLYPIILKFVGYSDAYLCSVDCPK
;
A
#
# COMPACT_ATOMS: atom_id res chain seq x y z
N MET A 1 -30.60 4.13 38.40
CA MET A 1 -29.28 4.73 38.25
C MET A 1 -28.29 3.58 38.12
N HIS A 2 -28.01 3.10 36.90
CA HIS A 2 -26.99 2.09 36.67
C HIS A 2 -25.66 2.82 36.47
N SER A 3 -24.70 2.60 37.37
CA SER A 3 -23.32 3.07 37.28
C SER A 3 -22.69 2.55 35.99
N VAL A 4 -22.31 3.45 35.10
CA VAL A 4 -21.47 3.17 33.93
C VAL A 4 -20.04 3.00 34.46
N SER A 5 -19.74 1.84 35.03
CA SER A 5 -18.42 1.47 35.49
C SER A 5 -17.57 1.02 34.30
N GLY A 6 -16.61 1.83 33.88
CA GLY A 6 -15.60 1.43 32.91
C GLY A 6 -15.15 2.46 31.87
N LEU A 7 -15.66 3.67 31.86
CA LEU A 7 -15.19 4.73 30.98
C LEU A 7 -14.12 5.58 31.66
N VAL A 8 -12.99 5.79 30.98
CA VAL A 8 -11.84 6.58 31.47
C VAL A 8 -11.66 7.79 30.59
N SER A 9 -11.51 8.97 31.18
CA SER A 9 -11.08 10.18 30.50
C SER A 9 -9.56 10.29 30.59
N LEU A 10 -8.90 10.34 29.45
CA LEU A 10 -7.45 10.50 29.38
C LEU A 10 -7.10 11.85 28.77
N PRO A 11 -6.06 12.56 29.28
CA PRO A 11 -5.65 13.86 28.73
C PRO A 11 -5.26 13.83 27.25
N ILE A 12 -4.96 12.64 26.76
CA ILE A 12 -4.47 12.38 25.41
C ILE A 12 -5.58 12.26 24.35
N HIS A 13 -6.86 12.25 24.76
CA HIS A 13 -7.96 12.04 23.82
C HIS A 13 -9.26 12.70 24.32
N THR A 14 -10.00 13.31 23.39
CA THR A 14 -11.22 14.09 23.72
C THR A 14 -12.44 13.25 24.08
N HIS A 15 -12.49 11.98 23.65
CA HIS A 15 -13.59 11.09 23.96
C HIS A 15 -13.25 10.19 25.15
N PHE A 16 -14.29 9.72 25.84
CA PHE A 16 -14.10 8.71 26.88
C PHE A 16 -13.57 7.42 26.26
N MET A 17 -12.56 6.86 26.92
CA MET A 17 -11.88 5.64 26.51
C MET A 17 -12.41 4.44 27.29
N VAL A 18 -12.44 3.29 26.66
CA VAL A 18 -12.84 2.02 27.28
C VAL A 18 -11.58 1.22 27.58
N PRO A 19 -11.42 0.70 28.80
CA PRO A 19 -10.37 -0.28 29.08
C PRO A 19 -10.50 -1.48 28.15
N TRP A 20 -9.38 -1.93 27.64
CA TRP A 20 -9.34 -2.98 26.63
C TRP A 20 -8.18 -3.94 26.89
N ASN A 21 -8.49 -5.22 26.85
CA ASN A 21 -7.56 -6.33 27.03
C ASN A 21 -7.83 -7.45 26.00
N ASP A 22 -8.40 -7.11 24.85
CA ASP A 22 -8.74 -8.07 23.79
C ASP A 22 -7.65 -8.09 22.70
N MET A 23 -7.37 -9.25 22.12
CA MET A 23 -6.29 -9.54 21.17
C MET A 23 -6.49 -8.93 19.76
N ARG A 24 -7.20 -7.84 19.63
CA ARG A 24 -7.29 -7.12 18.35
C ARG A 24 -5.97 -6.39 18.08
N ARG A 25 -5.41 -6.57 16.90
CA ARG A 25 -4.17 -5.93 16.48
C ARG A 25 -4.41 -4.46 16.18
N GLY A 26 -3.94 -3.60 17.04
CA GLY A 26 -3.80 -2.17 16.82
C GLY A 26 -2.42 -1.74 17.31
N ASP A 27 -1.83 -0.74 16.68
CA ASP A 27 -0.61 -0.13 17.18
C ASP A 27 -0.96 1.02 18.14
N CYS A 28 -0.23 1.14 19.23
CA CYS A 28 -0.42 2.21 20.20
C CYS A 28 -0.20 3.58 19.57
N CYS A 29 -1.18 4.46 19.58
CA CYS A 29 -1.03 5.83 19.08
C CYS A 29 -0.01 6.67 19.84
N GLY A 30 0.51 6.15 20.97
CA GLY A 30 1.54 6.80 21.78
C GLY A 30 2.96 6.33 21.48
N CYS A 31 3.19 5.01 21.36
CA CYS A 31 4.54 4.45 21.19
C CYS A 31 4.72 3.61 19.94
N PHE A 32 3.68 3.41 19.15
CA PHE A 32 3.65 2.60 17.89
C PHE A 32 4.01 1.11 18.05
N GLU A 33 4.06 0.63 19.28
CA GLU A 33 4.16 -0.80 19.53
C GLU A 33 2.78 -1.45 19.54
N SER A 34 2.72 -2.72 19.17
CA SER A 34 1.47 -3.46 19.14
C SER A 34 0.82 -3.52 20.52
N ILE A 35 -0.43 -3.10 20.61
CA ILE A 35 -1.21 -3.07 21.85
C ILE A 35 -1.73 -4.46 22.20
N THR A 36 -1.55 -4.82 23.47
CA THR A 36 -2.10 -6.01 24.07
C THR A 36 -3.09 -5.70 25.20
N ASP A 37 -2.87 -4.59 25.89
CA ASP A 37 -3.77 -4.06 26.92
C ASP A 37 -3.72 -2.53 26.93
N GLY A 38 -4.79 -1.87 27.32
CA GLY A 38 -4.83 -0.42 27.37
C GLY A 38 -6.23 0.16 27.27
N TYR A 39 -6.33 1.21 26.51
CA TYR A 39 -7.58 1.93 26.29
C TYR A 39 -7.85 2.10 24.81
N TYR A 40 -9.12 2.01 24.41
CA TYR A 40 -9.55 2.32 23.05
C TYR A 40 -10.73 3.27 23.04
N CYS A 41 -10.84 4.06 21.99
CA CYS A 41 -11.99 4.91 21.74
C CYS A 41 -13.01 4.18 20.87
N LYS A 42 -14.30 4.19 21.30
CA LYS A 42 -15.39 3.62 20.49
C LYS A 42 -15.78 4.48 19.29
N ASN A 43 -15.42 5.76 19.31
CA ASN A 43 -15.84 6.76 18.32
C ASN A 43 -14.79 7.02 17.24
N CYS A 44 -13.55 6.59 17.46
CA CYS A 44 -12.43 6.76 16.52
C CYS A 44 -11.40 5.64 16.71
N ASP A 45 -10.57 5.40 15.70
CA ASP A 45 -9.52 4.37 15.72
C ASP A 45 -8.31 4.81 16.56
N PHE A 46 -8.56 5.16 17.83
CA PHE A 46 -7.53 5.60 18.76
C PHE A 46 -7.32 4.53 19.84
N PHE A 47 -6.11 4.01 19.91
CA PHE A 47 -5.70 2.96 20.84
C PHE A 47 -4.45 3.41 21.59
N VAL A 48 -4.37 3.13 22.88
CA VAL A 48 -3.19 3.48 23.69
C VAL A 48 -2.95 2.42 24.77
N HIS A 49 -1.70 2.01 24.95
CA HIS A 49 -1.34 1.16 26.09
C HIS A 49 -1.76 1.80 27.41
N LYS A 50 -2.09 0.98 28.38
CA LYS A 50 -2.41 1.46 29.74
C LYS A 50 -1.29 2.34 30.29
N ILE A 51 -0.04 1.90 30.17
CA ILE A 51 1.14 2.66 30.60
C ILE A 51 1.26 4.00 29.84
N CYS A 52 0.97 4.02 28.54
CA CYS A 52 1.02 5.25 27.75
C CYS A 52 -0.14 6.20 28.08
N GLY A 53 -1.32 5.67 28.41
CA GLY A 53 -2.49 6.47 28.77
C GLY A 53 -2.42 7.04 30.18
N ASP A 54 -2.23 6.18 31.17
CA ASP A 54 -2.27 6.55 32.59
C ASP A 54 -1.18 7.54 33.01
N GLY A 55 -0.05 7.55 32.32
CA GLY A 55 1.07 8.43 32.64
C GLY A 55 1.20 9.67 31.77
N ALA A 56 0.24 9.96 30.89
CA ALA A 56 0.29 11.14 30.04
C ALA A 56 -0.33 12.35 30.77
N SER A 57 0.43 13.44 30.84
CA SER A 57 -0.03 14.75 31.35
C SER A 57 -0.18 15.71 30.17
N GLU A 58 -1.03 16.72 30.29
CA GLU A 58 -1.13 17.76 29.24
C GLU A 58 0.18 18.55 29.05
N HIS A 59 0.97 18.67 30.15
CA HIS A 59 2.23 19.40 30.15
C HIS A 59 3.26 18.66 31.02
N ILE A 60 4.53 18.72 30.60
CA ILE A 60 5.65 18.16 31.36
C ILE A 60 6.84 19.15 31.40
N GLN A 61 7.62 19.08 32.46
CA GLN A 61 8.99 19.62 32.50
C GLN A 61 9.95 18.46 32.21
N HIS A 62 10.81 18.61 31.21
CA HIS A 62 11.69 17.53 30.80
C HIS A 62 13.17 17.88 31.10
N PRO A 63 13.98 16.97 31.73
CA PRO A 63 15.37 17.26 32.10
C PRO A 63 16.26 17.67 30.94
N SER A 64 15.99 17.13 29.75
CA SER A 64 16.75 17.46 28.53
C SER A 64 16.29 18.76 27.86
N HIS A 65 15.22 19.41 28.36
CA HIS A 65 14.70 20.69 27.88
C HIS A 65 14.06 21.47 29.03
N SER A 66 14.87 21.86 30.01
CA SER A 66 14.41 22.45 31.28
C SER A 66 13.96 23.92 31.21
N LEU A 67 14.27 24.62 30.12
CA LEU A 67 13.95 26.04 29.94
C LEU A 67 12.48 26.31 29.66
N HIS A 68 11.79 25.40 29.02
CA HIS A 68 10.38 25.56 28.62
C HIS A 68 9.56 24.32 28.93
N THR A 69 8.28 24.54 29.22
CA THR A 69 7.31 23.49 29.40
C THR A 69 6.99 22.83 28.04
N LEU A 70 6.99 21.53 28.01
CA LEU A 70 6.56 20.74 26.84
C LEU A 70 5.06 20.45 26.94
N HIS A 71 4.36 20.63 25.84
CA HIS A 71 2.92 20.39 25.72
C HIS A 71 2.66 19.11 24.95
N LEU A 72 1.66 18.36 25.38
CA LEU A 72 1.18 17.20 24.65
C LEU A 72 0.66 17.62 23.27
N TYR A 73 1.10 16.95 22.22
CA TYR A 73 0.81 17.25 20.82
C TYR A 73 0.54 15.98 20.04
N ILE A 74 -0.37 16.06 19.06
CA ILE A 74 -0.59 14.97 18.09
C ILE A 74 0.12 15.36 16.80
N SER A 75 1.19 14.65 16.48
CA SER A 75 1.94 14.85 15.23
C SER A 75 1.09 14.43 14.04
N LYS A 76 0.95 15.34 13.07
CA LYS A 76 0.35 15.09 11.75
C LYS A 76 1.45 15.15 10.70
N PRO A 77 1.32 14.48 9.54
CA PRO A 77 2.28 14.65 8.44
C PRO A 77 2.48 16.15 8.08
N PRO A 78 3.71 16.61 7.77
CA PRO A 78 4.95 15.83 7.61
C PRO A 78 5.49 15.28 8.94
N LEU A 79 6.26 14.17 8.85
CA LEU A 79 6.80 13.45 10.00
C LEU A 79 7.74 14.34 10.83
N HIS A 80 7.57 14.29 12.15
CA HIS A 80 8.49 14.85 13.13
C HIS A 80 9.39 13.75 13.69
N TYR A 81 10.59 14.12 14.14
CA TYR A 81 11.53 13.19 14.75
C TYR A 81 11.70 13.53 16.24
N CYS A 82 11.88 12.52 17.07
CA CYS A 82 12.21 12.72 18.47
C CYS A 82 13.64 13.24 18.58
N ASP A 83 13.81 14.43 19.15
CA ASP A 83 15.14 15.05 19.32
C ASP A 83 16.07 14.28 20.24
N LEU A 84 15.53 13.38 21.08
CA LEU A 84 16.34 12.55 21.97
C LEU A 84 16.79 11.25 21.31
N CYS A 85 15.86 10.46 20.73
CA CYS A 85 16.20 9.15 20.20
C CYS A 85 16.23 9.08 18.66
N GLY A 86 15.79 10.13 17.94
CA GLY A 86 15.80 10.18 16.48
C GLY A 86 14.72 9.35 15.78
N ARG A 87 13.80 8.72 16.52
CA ARG A 87 12.68 7.96 15.93
C ARG A 87 11.65 8.89 15.33
N ASP A 88 11.01 8.40 14.26
CA ASP A 88 9.82 9.05 13.69
C ASP A 88 8.72 9.18 14.74
N ILE A 89 8.15 10.36 14.86
CA ILE A 89 7.00 10.61 15.71
C ILE A 89 5.75 10.63 14.81
N VAL A 90 4.95 9.58 14.89
CA VAL A 90 3.66 9.47 14.22
C VAL A 90 2.59 9.38 15.30
N GLY A 91 1.95 10.47 15.73
CA GLY A 91 0.93 10.49 16.76
C GLY A 91 1.30 11.32 17.98
N LEU A 92 1.20 10.77 19.19
CA LEU A 92 1.40 11.52 20.43
C LEU A 92 2.87 11.81 20.75
N CYS A 93 3.18 13.06 21.03
CA CYS A 93 4.48 13.52 21.49
C CYS A 93 4.36 14.72 22.43
N TYR A 94 5.45 15.10 23.04
CA TYR A 94 5.55 16.37 23.74
C TYR A 94 6.38 17.36 22.93
N ARG A 95 5.81 18.54 22.70
CA ARG A 95 6.40 19.60 21.89
C ARG A 95 6.58 20.88 22.67
N CYS A 96 7.73 21.53 22.48
CA CYS A 96 7.94 22.90 22.92
C CYS A 96 7.27 23.87 21.94
N ARG A 97 6.47 24.81 22.46
CA ARG A 97 5.84 25.85 21.64
C ARG A 97 6.76 27.02 21.29
N ILE A 98 7.92 27.12 21.98
CA ILE A 98 8.88 28.20 21.82
C ILE A 98 10.09 27.76 21.00
N CYS A 99 10.55 26.52 21.20
CA CYS A 99 11.65 25.91 20.49
C CYS A 99 11.10 24.80 19.59
N ASP A 100 11.80 24.47 18.53
CA ASP A 100 11.47 23.32 17.68
C ASP A 100 12.05 22.04 18.31
N PHE A 101 11.51 21.65 19.50
CA PHE A 101 11.96 20.49 20.28
C PHE A 101 10.79 19.54 20.51
N ASP A 102 10.94 18.34 19.97
CA ASP A 102 9.92 17.29 19.99
C ASP A 102 10.45 16.03 20.70
N VAL A 103 9.65 15.48 21.60
CA VAL A 103 10.01 14.29 22.37
C VAL A 103 8.89 13.25 22.29
N CYS A 104 9.22 12.01 21.90
CA CYS A 104 8.26 10.90 21.93
C CYS A 104 7.88 10.55 23.37
N LEU A 105 6.70 9.92 23.57
CA LEU A 105 6.21 9.56 24.90
C LEU A 105 7.19 8.67 25.68
N CYS A 106 7.93 7.80 25.00
CA CYS A 106 8.92 6.93 25.64
C CYS A 106 10.06 7.74 26.27
N CYS A 107 10.67 8.63 25.49
CA CYS A 107 11.76 9.49 25.99
C CYS A 107 11.28 10.54 27.00
N ALA A 108 10.01 10.97 26.90
CA ALA A 108 9.42 11.88 27.86
C ALA A 108 9.26 11.26 29.25
N LYS A 109 8.94 9.97 29.32
CA LYS A 109 8.82 9.22 30.58
C LYS A 109 10.15 8.75 31.13
N ASN A 110 11.05 8.32 30.26
CA ASN A 110 12.37 7.80 30.58
C ASN A 110 13.42 8.63 29.84
N PRO A 111 13.89 9.75 30.41
CA PRO A 111 14.93 10.57 29.79
C PRO A 111 16.26 9.81 29.77
N PRO A 112 17.03 9.90 28.66
CA PRO A 112 18.35 9.30 28.58
C PRO A 112 19.26 9.86 29.68
N PRO A 113 20.02 9.02 30.41
CA PRO A 113 20.93 9.48 31.45
C PRO A 113 22.06 10.33 30.86
N GLU A 114 22.58 11.28 31.62
CA GLU A 114 23.67 12.14 31.16
C GLU A 114 24.97 11.38 30.92
N VAL A 115 25.16 10.29 31.64
CA VAL A 115 26.39 9.47 31.58
C VAL A 115 26.03 8.00 31.65
N ILE A 116 26.65 7.19 30.78
CA ILE A 116 26.58 5.73 30.80
C ILE A 116 27.98 5.17 31.02
N TYR A 117 28.10 4.19 31.90
CA TYR A 117 29.33 3.45 32.14
C TYR A 117 29.17 1.99 31.70
N ASN A 118 30.21 1.41 31.10
CA ASN A 118 30.27 -0.01 30.73
C ASN A 118 29.05 -0.47 29.93
N SER A 119 28.69 0.27 28.86
CA SER A 119 27.64 -0.21 27.96
C SER A 119 28.13 -1.44 27.19
N GLU A 120 27.21 -2.33 26.82
CA GLU A 120 27.55 -3.49 25.97
C GLU A 120 28.17 -3.09 24.63
N THR A 121 27.87 -1.87 24.18
CA THR A 121 28.34 -1.32 22.90
C THR A 121 29.73 -0.72 23.01
N HIS A 122 30.12 -0.22 24.21
CA HIS A 122 31.38 0.49 24.43
C HIS A 122 31.78 0.51 25.92
N HIS A 123 33.04 0.17 26.22
CA HIS A 123 33.50 -0.02 27.60
C HIS A 123 33.86 1.26 28.35
N HIS A 124 34.19 2.35 27.64
CA HIS A 124 34.51 3.61 28.26
C HIS A 124 33.24 4.39 28.63
N LYS A 125 33.44 5.41 29.48
CA LYS A 125 32.40 6.36 29.85
C LYS A 125 31.83 7.05 28.60
N LEU A 126 30.51 7.04 28.46
CA LEU A 126 29.79 7.74 27.41
C LEU A 126 29.00 8.90 28.01
N THR A 127 29.15 10.08 27.43
CA THR A 127 28.50 11.31 27.89
C THR A 127 27.46 11.76 26.85
N LEU A 128 26.26 12.14 27.32
CA LEU A 128 25.17 12.62 26.45
C LEU A 128 25.50 14.03 25.93
N VAL A 129 25.73 14.15 24.64
CA VAL A 129 26.00 15.40 23.93
C VAL A 129 24.67 15.98 23.45
N LYS A 130 24.30 17.14 24.03
CA LYS A 130 23.07 17.88 23.70
C LYS A 130 23.42 19.00 22.70
N GLU A 131 23.29 18.73 21.40
CA GLU A 131 23.51 19.79 20.41
C GLU A 131 22.21 20.59 20.20
N HIS A 132 22.26 21.89 20.48
CA HIS A 132 21.16 22.80 20.16
C HIS A 132 21.12 23.10 18.64
N LYS A 133 19.93 23.13 18.06
CA LYS A 133 19.57 23.15 16.63
C LYS A 133 20.04 24.35 15.78
N VAL A 134 21.22 24.91 15.96
CA VAL A 134 21.67 25.95 15.01
C VAL A 134 22.20 25.36 13.70
N LYS A 135 22.75 24.16 13.70
CA LYS A 135 23.05 23.31 12.53
C LYS A 135 23.18 21.86 13.00
N PRO A 136 22.22 20.99 12.69
CA PRO A 136 22.34 19.58 13.03
C PRO A 136 23.49 18.95 12.22
N THR A 137 24.55 18.54 12.90
CA THR A 137 25.66 17.82 12.29
C THR A 137 25.27 16.35 12.13
N ARG A 138 25.23 15.87 10.89
CA ARG A 138 25.12 14.45 10.61
C ARG A 138 26.40 13.75 11.09
N PHE A 139 26.26 12.75 11.95
CA PHE A 139 27.38 11.93 12.39
C PHE A 139 27.19 10.47 11.97
N LYS A 140 28.28 9.74 11.81
CA LYS A 140 28.24 8.31 11.58
C LYS A 140 28.26 7.60 12.94
N CYS A 141 27.23 6.80 13.20
CA CYS A 141 27.15 6.04 14.44
C CYS A 141 28.21 4.93 14.46
N SER A 142 28.98 4.86 15.54
CA SER A 142 30.05 3.85 15.70
C SER A 142 29.50 2.44 16.02
N ALA A 143 28.21 2.28 16.24
CA ALA A 143 27.54 0.99 16.34
C ALA A 143 27.13 0.40 14.97
N GLU A 144 27.67 0.97 13.86
CA GLU A 144 27.43 0.52 12.47
C GLU A 144 25.95 0.39 12.07
N CYS A 145 25.06 1.11 12.75
CA CYS A 145 23.66 1.16 12.35
C CYS A 145 23.52 1.99 11.06
N GLU A 146 22.74 1.54 10.09
CA GLU A 146 22.53 2.20 8.78
C GLU A 146 21.72 3.51 8.87
N ARG A 147 21.38 3.97 10.07
CA ARG A 147 20.52 5.14 10.29
C ARG A 147 21.34 6.42 10.31
N VAL A 148 20.86 7.42 9.60
CA VAL A 148 21.44 8.76 9.55
C VAL A 148 20.36 9.77 9.96
N TYR A 149 20.37 10.21 11.20
CA TYR A 149 19.50 11.28 11.68
C TYR A 149 20.24 12.22 12.65
N THR A 150 19.62 13.35 12.90
CA THR A 150 20.13 14.39 13.81
C THR A 150 19.32 14.35 15.10
N ALA A 151 19.91 13.81 16.14
CA ALA A 151 19.34 13.75 17.49
C ALA A 151 20.47 13.88 18.52
N PHE A 152 20.14 13.86 19.79
CA PHE A 152 21.15 13.73 20.84
C PHE A 152 21.98 12.47 20.62
N ARG A 153 23.24 12.52 20.99
CA ARG A 153 24.18 11.40 20.83
C ARG A 153 24.97 11.18 22.11
N TYR A 154 25.46 9.96 22.29
CA TYR A 154 26.49 9.70 23.28
C TYR A 154 27.86 9.80 22.62
N GLY A 155 28.78 10.53 23.25
CA GLY A 155 30.18 10.65 22.86
C GLY A 155 31.08 9.96 23.86
N CYS A 156 32.17 9.35 23.39
CA CYS A 156 33.27 8.90 24.21
C CYS A 156 34.44 9.87 24.06
N ASP A 157 34.84 10.49 25.20
CA ASP A 157 35.94 11.45 25.20
C ASP A 157 37.31 10.79 24.99
N GLU A 158 37.43 9.48 25.25
CA GLU A 158 38.67 8.72 25.12
C GLU A 158 38.93 8.16 23.73
N CYS A 159 37.85 7.82 22.98
CA CYS A 159 37.94 7.13 21.70
C CYS A 159 37.45 7.97 20.50
N ASP A 160 37.00 9.18 20.70
CA ASP A 160 36.37 10.03 19.68
C ASP A 160 35.23 9.31 18.91
N LEU A 161 34.49 8.43 19.60
CA LEU A 161 33.38 7.67 19.04
C LEU A 161 32.05 8.32 19.42
N ALA A 162 31.10 8.24 18.49
CA ALA A 162 29.75 8.78 18.69
C ALA A 162 28.69 7.71 18.40
N PHE A 163 27.66 7.66 19.24
CA PHE A 163 26.60 6.66 19.18
C PHE A 163 25.24 7.34 19.25
N HIS A 164 24.27 6.84 18.50
CA HIS A 164 22.88 7.24 18.71
C HIS A 164 22.42 6.86 20.12
N VAL A 165 21.55 7.69 20.70
CA VAL A 165 20.94 7.39 22.00
C VAL A 165 20.28 6.03 21.99
N GLU A 166 19.58 5.69 20.91
CA GLU A 166 18.94 4.39 20.72
C GLU A 166 19.92 3.21 20.67
N CYS A 167 21.15 3.43 20.16
CA CYS A 167 22.14 2.36 20.04
C CYS A 167 22.86 2.00 21.33
N VAL A 168 22.80 2.89 22.34
CA VAL A 168 23.54 2.72 23.60
C VAL A 168 22.65 2.65 24.81
N TRP A 169 21.63 3.49 24.88
CA TRP A 169 20.82 3.63 26.09
C TRP A 169 19.44 2.99 26.00
N TYR A 170 18.87 2.86 24.82
CA TYR A 170 17.53 2.24 24.65
C TYR A 170 17.53 0.74 24.94
N GLN A 171 18.63 0.23 25.44
CA GLN A 171 18.81 -1.15 25.84
C GLN A 171 18.43 -1.33 27.31
N SER A 172 17.19 -1.73 27.55
CA SER A 172 16.90 -2.89 28.37
C SER A 172 16.88 -2.85 29.88
N GLU A 173 17.55 -2.01 30.60
CA GLU A 173 17.57 -2.19 32.08
C GLU A 173 16.27 -1.80 32.80
N VAL A 174 15.36 -1.12 32.15
CA VAL A 174 14.16 -0.57 32.82
C VAL A 174 12.92 -1.49 32.70
N ILE A 175 12.89 -2.44 31.78
CA ILE A 175 11.63 -3.15 31.48
C ILE A 175 11.72 -4.69 31.55
N HIS A 176 12.90 -5.29 31.45
CA HIS A 176 13.01 -6.75 31.35
C HIS A 176 13.98 -7.32 32.39
N PRO A 177 13.48 -8.03 33.41
CA PRO A 177 14.36 -8.70 34.36
C PRO A 177 15.24 -9.74 33.66
N SER A 178 16.48 -9.88 34.11
CA SER A 178 17.45 -10.83 33.53
C SER A 178 16.98 -12.29 33.59
N GLU A 179 16.11 -12.61 34.54
CA GLU A 179 15.48 -13.92 34.70
C GLU A 179 13.98 -13.78 35.06
N VAL A 180 13.16 -14.67 34.52
CA VAL A 180 11.72 -14.74 34.82
C VAL A 180 11.27 -16.18 35.07
N ASN A 181 10.37 -16.36 36.04
CA ASN A 181 9.64 -17.60 36.19
C ASN A 181 8.34 -17.53 35.40
N HIS A 182 8.10 -18.47 34.51
CA HIS A 182 6.98 -18.43 33.61
C HIS A 182 6.02 -19.61 33.83
N SER A 183 4.70 -19.36 33.89
CA SER A 183 3.68 -20.38 34.23
C SER A 183 3.66 -21.58 33.27
N TYR A 184 3.99 -21.39 32.02
CA TYR A 184 4.12 -22.48 31.03
C TYR A 184 5.50 -23.16 31.04
N HIS A 185 6.42 -22.72 31.90
CA HIS A 185 7.74 -23.33 32.11
C HIS A 185 8.22 -23.09 33.54
N SER A 186 7.61 -23.81 34.50
CA SER A 186 7.81 -23.64 35.93
C SER A 186 9.05 -24.35 36.50
N LEU A 187 9.69 -25.23 35.72
CA LEU A 187 10.80 -26.05 36.21
C LEU A 187 12.12 -25.25 36.38
N HIS A 188 12.36 -24.32 35.52
CA HIS A 188 13.57 -23.50 35.51
C HIS A 188 13.23 -22.05 35.16
N PRO A 189 13.95 -21.06 35.69
CA PRO A 189 13.82 -19.69 35.25
C PRO A 189 14.27 -19.51 33.80
N LEU A 190 13.62 -18.65 33.07
CA LEU A 190 14.00 -18.26 31.72
C LEU A 190 14.96 -17.06 31.80
N LYS A 191 16.10 -17.14 31.12
CA LYS A 191 17.10 -16.06 31.05
C LYS A 191 16.85 -15.18 29.85
N LEU A 192 16.97 -13.87 30.01
CA LEU A 192 16.92 -12.91 28.94
C LEU A 192 18.18 -13.03 28.08
N LEU A 193 18.01 -13.26 26.80
CA LEU A 193 19.07 -13.31 25.80
C LEU A 193 18.85 -12.25 24.74
N THR A 194 19.95 -11.82 24.10
CA THR A 194 19.99 -10.82 23.04
C THR A 194 20.64 -11.38 21.78
N GLY A 195 20.23 -10.86 20.62
CA GLY A 195 20.79 -11.27 19.34
C GLY A 195 20.18 -12.54 18.76
N HIS A 196 20.99 -13.40 18.19
CA HIS A 196 20.51 -14.63 17.56
C HIS A 196 20.25 -15.72 18.60
N PRO A 197 19.18 -16.52 18.43
CA PRO A 197 18.92 -17.67 19.29
C PRO A 197 20.05 -18.70 19.15
N PRO A 198 20.28 -19.53 20.19
CA PRO A 198 21.30 -20.58 20.12
C PRO A 198 21.08 -21.54 18.94
N ASP A 199 22.15 -22.05 18.33
CA ASP A 199 22.11 -22.91 17.14
C ASP A 199 21.29 -24.20 17.34
N TYR A 200 21.17 -24.69 18.57
CA TYR A 200 20.36 -25.84 18.91
C TYR A 200 18.86 -25.52 19.06
N SER A 201 18.47 -24.24 19.06
CA SER A 201 17.08 -23.78 19.08
C SER A 201 16.54 -23.62 17.66
N ASP A 202 15.23 -23.81 17.47
CA ASP A 202 14.57 -23.52 16.20
C ASP A 202 14.35 -22.03 15.96
N GLY A 203 14.78 -21.18 16.87
CA GLY A 203 14.68 -19.71 16.79
C GLY A 203 13.26 -19.17 16.83
N LYS A 204 12.31 -19.92 17.38
CA LYS A 204 10.91 -19.51 17.45
C LYS A 204 10.38 -19.52 18.88
N CYS A 205 9.49 -18.58 19.17
CA CYS A 205 8.74 -18.58 20.43
C CYS A 205 7.91 -19.86 20.59
N ARG A 206 8.01 -20.52 21.73
CA ARG A 206 7.28 -21.75 22.03
C ARG A 206 5.77 -21.60 21.96
N LEU A 207 5.25 -20.43 22.36
CA LEU A 207 3.81 -20.19 22.43
C LEU A 207 3.23 -19.70 21.10
N CYS A 208 3.73 -18.61 20.54
CA CYS A 208 3.14 -17.99 19.35
C CYS A 208 3.79 -18.39 18.02
N GLY A 209 4.95 -19.06 18.03
CA GLY A 209 5.66 -19.47 16.81
C GLY A 209 6.39 -18.37 16.07
N THR A 210 6.36 -17.13 16.56
CA THR A 210 7.10 -16.02 15.95
C THR A 210 8.60 -16.24 16.07
N ARG A 211 9.38 -15.95 15.03
CA ARG A 211 10.83 -15.94 15.11
C ARG A 211 11.31 -14.91 16.11
N VAL A 212 12.31 -15.29 16.91
CA VAL A 212 12.98 -14.42 17.87
C VAL A 212 14.33 -13.99 17.31
N ASP A 213 14.64 -12.69 17.30
CA ASP A 213 15.83 -12.15 16.62
C ASP A 213 16.56 -11.04 17.39
N LYS A 214 15.95 -10.48 18.44
CA LYS A 214 16.57 -9.36 19.18
C LYS A 214 16.62 -9.64 20.68
N TRP A 215 15.45 -9.70 21.30
CA TRP A 215 15.27 -9.89 22.73
C TRP A 215 14.29 -11.03 22.96
N PHE A 216 14.67 -12.02 23.74
CA PHE A 216 13.85 -13.17 24.04
C PHE A 216 14.30 -13.85 25.33
N TYR A 217 13.40 -14.59 25.93
CA TYR A 217 13.70 -15.42 27.09
C TYR A 217 13.93 -16.87 26.68
N HIS A 218 14.97 -17.48 27.27
CA HIS A 218 15.39 -18.84 26.93
C HIS A 218 15.80 -19.65 28.15
N CYS A 219 15.39 -20.92 28.18
CA CYS A 219 15.92 -21.92 29.08
C CYS A 219 16.82 -22.89 28.29
N SER A 220 18.12 -22.86 28.55
CA SER A 220 19.09 -23.75 27.86
C SER A 220 18.90 -25.22 28.23
N SER A 221 18.49 -25.53 29.45
CA SER A 221 18.24 -26.92 29.93
C SER A 221 17.08 -27.59 29.21
N CYS A 222 16.06 -26.83 28.81
CA CYS A 222 14.82 -27.38 28.20
C CYS A 222 14.66 -26.97 26.72
N ASN A 223 15.57 -26.20 26.18
CA ASN A 223 15.43 -25.57 24.86
C ASN A 223 14.05 -24.90 24.68
N PHE A 224 13.68 -24.09 25.68
CA PHE A 224 12.38 -23.44 25.73
C PHE A 224 12.58 -21.92 25.52
N THR A 225 12.05 -21.39 24.42
CA THR A 225 12.21 -20.00 24.01
C THR A 225 10.88 -19.28 24.03
N LEU A 226 10.83 -18.08 24.58
CA LEU A 226 9.67 -17.18 24.51
C LEU A 226 10.09 -15.80 23.98
N ASP A 227 9.26 -15.20 23.15
CA ASP A 227 9.40 -13.78 22.81
C ASP A 227 8.93 -12.91 23.99
N LEU A 228 9.33 -11.65 23.99
CA LEU A 228 8.97 -10.71 25.06
C LEU A 228 7.46 -10.56 25.22
N ARG A 229 6.70 -10.59 24.12
CA ARG A 229 5.25 -10.43 24.14
C ARG A 229 4.58 -11.57 24.90
N CYS A 230 5.00 -12.80 24.65
CA CYS A 230 4.45 -13.97 25.32
C CYS A 230 4.85 -14.08 26.79
N VAL A 231 5.94 -13.44 27.20
CA VAL A 231 6.33 -13.35 28.61
C VAL A 231 5.53 -12.28 29.34
N LEU A 232 5.35 -11.12 28.72
CA LEU A 232 4.60 -10.00 29.31
C LEU A 232 3.08 -10.24 29.27
N ASN A 233 2.59 -10.85 28.21
CA ASN A 233 1.17 -11.09 27.95
C ASN A 233 0.94 -12.59 27.72
N LEU A 234 0.60 -13.26 28.80
CA LEU A 234 0.29 -14.68 28.76
C LEU A 234 -0.96 -14.96 27.92
N PRO A 235 -0.86 -15.79 26.87
CA PRO A 235 -2.06 -16.25 26.20
C PRO A 235 -2.95 -16.99 27.20
N PRO A 236 -4.26 -16.70 27.23
CA PRO A 236 -5.17 -17.30 28.18
C PRO A 236 -5.19 -18.83 28.02
N GLN A 237 -5.21 -19.56 29.14
CA GLN A 237 -5.23 -21.03 29.13
C GLN A 237 -6.50 -21.58 28.49
N THR A 238 -7.62 -20.91 28.72
CA THR A 238 -8.93 -21.30 28.20
C THR A 238 -9.66 -20.11 27.59
N LEU A 239 -10.39 -20.37 26.52
CA LEU A 239 -11.19 -19.36 25.79
C LEU A 239 -12.63 -19.87 25.66
N LEU A 240 -13.58 -19.00 25.91
CA LEU A 240 -15.01 -19.22 25.81
C LEU A 240 -15.64 -18.22 24.82
N ASN A 241 -16.78 -18.60 24.26
CA ASN A 241 -17.61 -17.73 23.42
C ASN A 241 -16.87 -17.12 22.21
N LEU A 242 -16.05 -17.91 21.56
CA LEU A 242 -15.31 -17.47 20.37
C LEU A 242 -16.23 -17.47 19.14
N LYS A 243 -16.10 -16.44 18.31
CA LYS A 243 -16.74 -16.39 16.99
C LYS A 243 -16.34 -17.57 16.08
N ALA A 244 -15.25 -18.27 16.41
CA ALA A 244 -14.68 -19.33 15.60
C ALA A 244 -15.22 -20.72 15.96
N HIS A 245 -15.68 -20.91 17.20
CA HIS A 245 -16.07 -22.22 17.72
C HIS A 245 -16.95 -22.09 18.98
N ASP A 246 -17.99 -22.89 19.11
CA ASP A 246 -18.99 -22.75 20.18
C ASP A 246 -18.53 -23.36 21.52
N HIS A 247 -17.63 -24.31 21.47
CA HIS A 247 -17.12 -24.97 22.69
C HIS A 247 -15.90 -24.24 23.24
N GLN A 248 -15.60 -24.50 24.51
CA GLN A 248 -14.38 -24.04 25.17
C GLN A 248 -13.13 -24.56 24.45
N LEU A 249 -12.19 -23.65 24.17
CA LEU A 249 -10.87 -23.98 23.65
C LEU A 249 -9.82 -23.90 24.77
N THR A 250 -8.88 -24.86 24.79
CA THR A 250 -7.78 -24.93 25.76
C THR A 250 -6.44 -24.84 25.02
N LEU A 251 -5.53 -23.96 25.49
CA LEU A 251 -4.18 -23.89 24.97
C LEU A 251 -3.37 -25.13 25.31
N LEU A 252 -2.76 -25.76 24.32
CA LEU A 252 -1.81 -26.85 24.48
C LEU A 252 -0.39 -26.38 24.26
N PRO A 253 0.38 -25.95 25.28
CA PRO A 253 1.70 -25.31 25.12
C PRO A 253 2.82 -26.32 24.84
N ARG A 254 2.69 -27.08 23.75
CA ARG A 254 3.63 -28.14 23.34
C ARG A 254 4.00 -27.99 21.88
N LEU A 255 5.15 -28.54 21.49
CA LEU A 255 5.48 -28.80 20.10
C LEU A 255 4.63 -29.96 19.61
N ILE A 256 3.71 -29.69 18.72
CA ILE A 256 2.83 -30.68 18.11
C ILE A 256 2.49 -30.24 16.70
N SER A 257 2.62 -31.15 15.74
CA SER A 257 2.19 -30.89 14.37
C SER A 257 0.67 -31.04 14.25
N PHE A 258 0.00 -30.06 13.67
CA PHE A 258 -1.44 -30.06 13.44
C PHE A 258 -1.82 -29.31 12.18
N THR A 259 -3.03 -29.54 11.69
CA THR A 259 -3.63 -28.71 10.64
C THR A 259 -4.70 -27.83 11.27
N CYS A 260 -4.61 -26.53 11.06
CA CYS A 260 -5.56 -25.57 11.64
C CYS A 260 -6.92 -25.63 10.93
N ASN A 261 -7.99 -25.92 11.67
CA ASN A 261 -9.34 -25.97 11.08
C ASN A 261 -9.83 -24.62 10.55
N ALA A 262 -9.28 -23.49 11.02
CA ALA A 262 -9.71 -22.17 10.56
C ALA A 262 -9.00 -21.68 9.28
N CYS A 263 -7.80 -22.19 8.95
CA CYS A 263 -7.05 -21.67 7.81
C CYS A 263 -6.43 -22.76 6.90
N GLY A 264 -6.51 -24.03 7.26
CA GLY A 264 -5.95 -25.14 6.49
C GLY A 264 -4.42 -25.27 6.51
N LEU A 265 -3.71 -24.35 7.17
CA LEU A 265 -2.26 -24.38 7.22
C LEU A 265 -1.77 -25.28 8.37
N LYS A 266 -0.62 -25.90 8.16
CA LYS A 266 0.07 -26.66 9.19
C LYS A 266 0.64 -25.74 10.25
N GLY A 267 0.48 -26.15 11.52
CA GLY A 267 1.15 -25.58 12.68
C GLY A 267 2.11 -26.60 13.29
N ASP A 268 3.06 -26.13 14.09
CA ASP A 268 4.10 -26.96 14.72
C ASP A 268 4.15 -26.82 16.24
N ARG A 269 3.28 -25.94 16.83
CA ARG A 269 3.31 -25.67 18.28
C ARG A 269 2.07 -24.99 18.82
N SER A 270 1.84 -25.19 20.07
CA SER A 270 0.90 -24.47 20.95
C SER A 270 -0.46 -24.11 20.32
N PRO A 271 -1.19 -25.07 19.76
CA PRO A 271 -2.55 -24.83 19.29
C PRO A 271 -3.51 -24.57 20.44
N TYR A 272 -4.63 -23.92 20.14
CA TYR A 272 -5.85 -24.09 20.92
C TYR A 272 -6.63 -25.28 20.40
N ILE A 273 -7.06 -26.13 21.31
CA ILE A 273 -7.81 -27.35 21.00
C ILE A 273 -9.17 -27.35 21.70
N CYS A 274 -10.17 -27.92 21.06
CA CYS A 274 -11.42 -28.29 21.70
C CYS A 274 -11.31 -29.72 22.23
N VAL A 275 -11.59 -29.90 23.51
CA VAL A 275 -11.60 -31.25 24.11
C VAL A 275 -12.91 -32.02 23.88
N GLN A 276 -13.93 -31.34 23.32
CA GLN A 276 -15.24 -31.93 23.02
C GLN A 276 -15.39 -32.39 21.57
N CYS A 277 -14.55 -31.85 20.66
CA CYS A 277 -14.54 -32.21 19.25
C CYS A 277 -13.13 -32.02 18.67
N ASP A 278 -12.89 -32.52 17.45
CA ASP A 278 -11.58 -32.49 16.78
C ASP A 278 -11.22 -31.12 16.20
N PHE A 279 -11.53 -30.02 16.91
CA PHE A 279 -11.24 -28.67 16.46
C PHE A 279 -9.92 -28.17 17.03
N VAL A 280 -9.00 -27.79 16.12
CA VAL A 280 -7.66 -27.32 16.45
C VAL A 280 -7.39 -26.01 15.68
N ILE A 281 -6.89 -24.96 16.35
CA ILE A 281 -6.73 -23.65 15.76
C ILE A 281 -5.42 -22.98 16.20
N HIS A 282 -4.77 -22.25 15.27
CA HIS A 282 -3.67 -21.35 15.61
C HIS A 282 -4.14 -20.20 16.50
N GLN A 283 -3.28 -19.70 17.36
CA GLN A 283 -3.55 -18.48 18.13
C GLN A 283 -3.93 -17.30 17.24
N ASP A 284 -3.18 -17.07 16.17
CA ASP A 284 -3.45 -15.99 15.18
C ASP A 284 -4.79 -16.10 14.45
N CYS A 285 -5.37 -17.30 14.42
CA CYS A 285 -6.64 -17.53 13.74
C CYS A 285 -7.87 -17.30 14.65
N LEU A 286 -7.67 -17.11 15.96
CA LEU A 286 -8.75 -16.82 16.92
C LEU A 286 -9.47 -15.50 16.60
N GLY A 287 -8.69 -14.47 16.20
CA GLY A 287 -9.17 -13.12 15.89
C GLY A 287 -9.60 -12.92 14.44
N LEU A 288 -9.77 -13.96 13.64
CA LEU A 288 -10.20 -13.82 12.24
C LEU A 288 -11.59 -13.17 12.16
N PRO A 289 -11.77 -12.11 11.36
CA PRO A 289 -13.04 -11.42 11.21
C PRO A 289 -14.10 -12.33 10.59
N THR A 290 -15.37 -12.05 10.85
CA THR A 290 -16.49 -12.86 10.36
C THR A 290 -16.92 -12.46 8.96
N ILE A 291 -17.07 -11.15 8.70
CA ILE A 291 -17.53 -10.61 7.42
C ILE A 291 -16.60 -9.45 7.02
N ILE A 292 -16.04 -9.51 5.84
CA ILE A 292 -15.12 -8.50 5.33
C ILE A 292 -15.37 -8.20 3.85
N ASN A 293 -14.94 -7.03 3.40
CA ASN A 293 -14.70 -6.75 2.00
C ASN A 293 -13.24 -7.06 1.65
N ILE A 294 -13.03 -7.55 0.45
CA ILE A 294 -11.69 -7.75 -0.12
C ILE A 294 -11.62 -7.06 -1.49
N ASN A 295 -10.45 -6.54 -1.82
CA ASN A 295 -10.28 -5.74 -3.04
C ASN A 295 -10.27 -6.54 -4.35
N ARG A 296 -10.50 -7.84 -4.28
CA ARG A 296 -10.52 -8.75 -5.45
C ARG A 296 -11.88 -9.39 -5.70
N HIS A 297 -12.90 -8.88 -5.03
CA HIS A 297 -14.27 -9.37 -5.18
C HIS A 297 -15.26 -8.28 -4.82
N ASP A 298 -16.32 -8.13 -5.60
CA ASP A 298 -17.30 -7.04 -5.44
C ASP A 298 -18.24 -7.23 -4.25
N HIS A 299 -18.44 -8.47 -3.81
CA HIS A 299 -19.33 -8.79 -2.70
C HIS A 299 -18.55 -9.07 -1.41
N ARG A 300 -19.20 -8.88 -0.28
CA ARG A 300 -18.69 -9.29 1.03
C ARG A 300 -18.41 -10.80 1.06
N VAL A 301 -17.31 -11.17 1.68
CA VAL A 301 -16.99 -12.56 1.95
C VAL A 301 -17.18 -12.85 3.44
N SER A 302 -17.75 -14.00 3.73
CA SER A 302 -18.03 -14.45 5.09
C SER A 302 -17.13 -15.62 5.46
N ARG A 303 -16.62 -15.61 6.70
CA ARG A 303 -15.86 -16.73 7.23
C ARG A 303 -16.76 -17.95 7.40
N THR A 304 -16.27 -19.10 7.00
CA THR A 304 -16.91 -20.40 7.20
C THR A 304 -15.95 -21.36 7.89
N CYS A 305 -16.46 -22.27 8.72
CA CYS A 305 -15.65 -23.31 9.38
C CYS A 305 -15.24 -24.43 8.41
N LEU A 306 -16.06 -24.66 7.38
CA LEU A 306 -15.81 -25.62 6.30
C LEU A 306 -16.15 -24.92 4.99
N LEU A 307 -15.22 -24.87 4.05
CA LEU A 307 -15.50 -24.28 2.73
C LEU A 307 -16.44 -25.14 1.90
N GLY A 308 -16.37 -26.47 2.06
CA GLY A 308 -17.35 -27.41 1.51
C GLY A 308 -17.41 -27.52 -0.02
N VAL A 309 -16.50 -26.88 -0.74
CA VAL A 309 -16.46 -26.87 -2.21
C VAL A 309 -15.22 -27.61 -2.71
N VAL A 310 -15.45 -28.79 -3.26
CA VAL A 310 -14.37 -29.66 -3.78
C VAL A 310 -13.71 -29.04 -5.02
N ASN A 311 -12.38 -29.16 -5.13
CA ASN A 311 -11.58 -28.68 -6.26
C ASN A 311 -11.60 -27.16 -6.47
N SER A 312 -11.97 -26.40 -5.47
CA SER A 312 -11.92 -24.93 -5.56
C SER A 312 -10.50 -24.39 -5.47
N VAL A 313 -10.29 -23.25 -6.13
CA VAL A 313 -9.05 -22.48 -6.04
C VAL A 313 -9.31 -21.15 -5.32
N CYS A 314 -8.34 -20.73 -4.54
CA CYS A 314 -8.40 -19.46 -3.82
C CYS A 314 -8.50 -18.28 -4.78
N GLY A 315 -9.50 -17.42 -4.59
CA GLY A 315 -9.72 -16.20 -5.39
C GLY A 315 -8.56 -15.18 -5.36
N ILE A 316 -7.55 -15.38 -4.50
CA ILE A 316 -6.41 -14.47 -4.36
C ILE A 316 -5.09 -15.11 -4.81
N CYS A 317 -4.67 -16.22 -4.18
CA CYS A 317 -3.38 -16.86 -4.51
C CYS A 317 -3.47 -17.91 -5.63
N ARG A 318 -4.67 -18.24 -6.09
CA ARG A 318 -4.97 -19.22 -7.15
C ARG A 318 -4.52 -20.65 -6.87
N GLN A 319 -4.08 -20.94 -5.64
CA GLN A 319 -3.75 -22.28 -5.18
C GLN A 319 -5.02 -23.04 -4.76
N LYS A 320 -4.95 -24.37 -4.80
CA LYS A 320 -6.05 -25.24 -4.33
C LYS A 320 -6.39 -24.93 -2.88
N VAL A 321 -7.67 -24.97 -2.55
CA VAL A 321 -8.20 -24.78 -1.21
C VAL A 321 -8.55 -26.13 -0.62
N ASP A 322 -8.13 -26.36 0.62
CA ASP A 322 -8.59 -27.51 1.38
C ASP A 322 -10.04 -27.26 1.84
N TRP A 323 -10.98 -27.95 1.21
CA TRP A 323 -12.41 -27.79 1.47
C TRP A 323 -12.84 -28.30 2.84
N THR A 324 -11.99 -29.09 3.52
CA THR A 324 -12.23 -29.60 4.89
C THR A 324 -11.88 -28.58 5.97
N CYS A 325 -11.24 -27.49 5.61
CA CYS A 325 -10.84 -26.42 6.49
C CYS A 325 -11.68 -25.16 6.28
N GLY A 326 -11.58 -24.24 7.24
CA GLY A 326 -12.22 -22.94 7.18
C GLY A 326 -11.52 -21.97 6.21
N GLY A 327 -12.29 -20.99 5.76
CA GLY A 327 -11.84 -19.91 4.89
C GLY A 327 -12.92 -18.86 4.78
N TYR A 328 -12.89 -18.11 3.70
CA TYR A 328 -13.92 -17.14 3.35
C TYR A 328 -14.62 -17.55 2.07
N SER A 329 -15.93 -17.38 2.04
CA SER A 329 -16.75 -17.64 0.85
C SER A 329 -17.71 -16.48 0.59
N CYS A 330 -18.07 -16.27 -0.67
CA CYS A 330 -19.10 -15.34 -1.06
C CYS A 330 -20.48 -16.04 -1.07
N LYS A 331 -21.48 -15.42 -0.43
CA LYS A 331 -22.85 -15.94 -0.45
C LYS A 331 -23.57 -15.73 -1.78
N ARG A 332 -23.17 -14.72 -2.57
CA ARG A 332 -23.78 -14.37 -3.86
C ARG A 332 -23.13 -15.11 -5.04
N CYS A 333 -21.83 -15.41 -4.94
CA CYS A 333 -21.06 -16.05 -6.00
C CYS A 333 -20.75 -17.50 -5.57
N SER A 334 -21.51 -18.46 -6.09
CA SER A 334 -21.29 -19.87 -5.80
C SER A 334 -19.88 -20.29 -6.25
N GLY A 335 -19.13 -20.92 -5.34
CA GLY A 335 -17.77 -21.38 -5.64
C GLY A 335 -16.65 -20.36 -5.44
N TYR A 336 -16.94 -19.06 -5.15
CA TYR A 336 -15.89 -18.12 -4.81
C TYR A 336 -15.43 -18.32 -3.36
N VAL A 337 -14.20 -18.77 -3.20
CA VAL A 337 -13.59 -19.08 -1.91
C VAL A 337 -12.20 -18.50 -1.80
N VAL A 338 -11.79 -18.19 -0.59
CA VAL A 338 -10.50 -17.57 -0.29
C VAL A 338 -9.92 -18.17 1.00
N HIS A 339 -8.63 -18.51 1.00
CA HIS A 339 -7.93 -18.90 2.21
C HIS A 339 -8.02 -17.78 3.27
N SER A 340 -8.17 -18.14 4.52
CA SER A 340 -8.26 -17.18 5.64
C SER A 340 -7.07 -16.21 5.67
N LYS A 341 -5.86 -16.71 5.53
CA LYS A 341 -4.64 -15.87 5.50
C LYS A 341 -4.53 -14.99 4.25
N CYS A 342 -5.09 -15.42 3.12
CA CYS A 342 -5.13 -14.59 1.91
C CYS A 342 -6.15 -13.46 2.04
N ALA A 343 -7.35 -13.75 2.56
CA ALA A 343 -8.41 -12.77 2.73
C ALA A 343 -8.03 -11.64 3.70
N THR A 344 -7.23 -11.95 4.72
CA THR A 344 -6.82 -10.99 5.77
C THR A 344 -5.44 -10.37 5.55
N ARG A 345 -4.87 -10.50 4.34
CA ARG A 345 -3.61 -9.82 3.98
C ARG A 345 -3.80 -8.30 3.96
N LYS A 346 -2.75 -7.56 4.35
CA LYS A 346 -2.75 -6.08 4.38
C LYS A 346 -2.97 -5.42 3.01
N ASP A 347 -2.61 -6.10 1.92
CA ASP A 347 -2.82 -5.64 0.54
C ASP A 347 -4.17 -6.06 -0.06
N VAL A 348 -5.00 -6.78 0.69
CA VAL A 348 -6.28 -7.34 0.24
C VAL A 348 -7.44 -6.79 1.06
N TRP A 349 -7.26 -6.58 2.34
CA TRP A 349 -8.27 -6.17 3.30
C TRP A 349 -7.82 -4.92 4.05
N ASN A 350 -8.73 -3.98 4.26
CA ASN A 350 -8.47 -2.70 4.96
C ASN A 350 -8.49 -2.79 6.49
N GLY A 351 -8.62 -3.99 7.05
CA GLY A 351 -8.68 -4.19 8.50
C GLY A 351 -10.06 -4.01 9.14
N LYS A 352 -11.11 -3.63 8.40
CA LYS A 352 -12.46 -3.37 8.94
C LYS A 352 -13.33 -4.63 8.90
N GLU A 353 -13.83 -5.06 10.07
CA GLU A 353 -14.86 -6.10 10.16
C GLU A 353 -16.25 -5.48 9.95
N LEU A 354 -17.08 -6.18 9.18
CA LEU A 354 -18.40 -5.68 8.74
C LEU A 354 -19.58 -6.46 9.36
N GLN A 355 -19.34 -7.25 10.39
CA GLN A 355 -20.43 -7.95 11.08
C GLN A 355 -21.39 -6.93 11.72
N GLY A 356 -22.69 -7.02 11.39
CA GLY A 356 -23.71 -6.09 11.87
C GLY A 356 -23.77 -4.74 11.14
N VAL A 357 -22.87 -4.50 10.18
CA VAL A 357 -22.91 -3.31 9.31
C VAL A 357 -23.80 -3.62 8.10
N PRO A 358 -24.81 -2.82 7.78
CA PRO A 358 -25.61 -3.00 6.56
C PRO A 358 -24.75 -3.02 5.30
N GLU A 359 -25.14 -3.80 4.29
CA GLU A 359 -24.48 -3.77 3.00
C GLU A 359 -24.88 -2.50 2.25
N GLU A 360 -23.91 -1.76 1.71
CA GLU A 360 -24.22 -0.61 0.85
C GLU A 360 -24.93 -1.13 -0.41
N THR A 361 -26.17 -0.69 -0.62
CA THR A 361 -27.01 -1.14 -1.75
C THR A 361 -26.89 -0.26 -2.98
N GLU A 362 -26.05 0.77 -2.93
CA GLU A 362 -25.95 1.73 -4.01
C GLU A 362 -24.97 1.28 -5.12
N ASP A 363 -25.45 0.46 -6.05
CA ASP A 363 -24.94 0.45 -7.41
C ASP A 363 -25.56 1.65 -8.15
N ILE A 364 -24.88 2.79 -8.05
CA ILE A 364 -25.33 3.99 -8.76
C ILE A 364 -24.89 3.84 -10.22
N GLU A 365 -25.87 3.61 -11.11
CA GLU A 365 -25.62 3.54 -12.55
C GLU A 365 -24.94 4.83 -13.04
N PRO A 366 -23.99 4.74 -13.97
CA PRO A 366 -23.26 5.90 -14.47
C PRO A 366 -24.13 6.83 -15.33
N TYR A 367 -25.23 6.34 -15.88
CA TYR A 367 -26.16 7.13 -16.68
C TYR A 367 -27.57 6.56 -16.64
N VAL A 368 -28.53 7.39 -17.01
CA VAL A 368 -29.92 7.00 -17.27
C VAL A 368 -30.12 6.89 -18.78
N VAL A 369 -30.71 5.79 -19.24
CA VAL A 369 -31.07 5.58 -20.65
C VAL A 369 -32.34 6.37 -20.96
N ILE A 370 -32.28 7.27 -21.93
CA ILE A 370 -33.42 8.06 -22.40
C ILE A 370 -34.09 7.38 -23.58
N ASP A 371 -33.30 6.95 -24.57
CA ASP A 371 -33.74 6.14 -25.72
C ASP A 371 -32.60 5.21 -26.19
N ALA A 372 -32.81 4.47 -27.28
CA ALA A 372 -31.84 3.50 -27.82
C ALA A 372 -30.46 4.11 -28.15
N SER A 373 -30.36 5.41 -28.35
CA SER A 373 -29.13 6.11 -28.74
C SER A 373 -28.74 7.24 -27.81
N THR A 374 -29.55 7.56 -26.80
CA THR A 374 -29.41 8.76 -25.98
C THR A 374 -29.35 8.40 -24.49
N ILE A 375 -28.37 8.96 -23.80
CA ILE A 375 -28.18 8.79 -22.37
C ILE A 375 -28.06 10.14 -21.66
N GLN A 376 -28.39 10.17 -20.37
CA GLN A 376 -28.02 11.26 -19.46
C GLN A 376 -26.97 10.76 -18.49
N HIS A 377 -25.72 11.20 -18.69
CA HIS A 377 -24.58 10.76 -17.89
C HIS A 377 -24.43 11.60 -16.62
N PHE A 378 -24.07 10.97 -15.50
CA PHE A 378 -23.96 11.64 -14.20
C PHE A 378 -22.93 12.79 -14.17
N SER A 379 -21.90 12.74 -15.01
CA SER A 379 -20.88 13.78 -15.11
C SER A 379 -21.24 14.92 -16.05
N HIS A 380 -22.40 14.85 -16.72
CA HIS A 380 -22.88 15.85 -17.67
C HIS A 380 -24.41 15.92 -17.65
N THR A 381 -24.92 16.51 -16.59
CA THR A 381 -26.37 16.53 -16.27
C THR A 381 -27.16 17.59 -17.02
N GLU A 382 -26.49 18.58 -17.61
CA GLU A 382 -27.16 19.71 -18.30
C GLU A 382 -27.69 19.35 -19.69
N HIS A 383 -27.04 18.38 -20.37
CA HIS A 383 -27.42 17.97 -21.70
C HIS A 383 -27.36 16.45 -21.87
N TYR A 384 -28.14 15.95 -22.83
CA TYR A 384 -28.10 14.53 -23.19
C TYR A 384 -26.90 14.22 -24.11
N LEU A 385 -26.36 13.03 -23.97
CA LEU A 385 -25.29 12.50 -24.81
C LEU A 385 -25.89 11.51 -25.83
N ARG A 386 -25.51 11.66 -27.10
CA ARG A 386 -25.98 10.78 -28.17
C ARG A 386 -24.88 9.84 -28.64
N LEU A 387 -25.23 8.58 -28.85
CA LEU A 387 -24.35 7.55 -29.39
C LEU A 387 -24.07 7.85 -30.86
N ASN A 388 -22.79 7.94 -31.20
CA ASN A 388 -22.27 7.99 -32.56
C ASN A 388 -21.55 6.67 -32.82
N VAL A 389 -22.03 5.94 -33.82
CA VAL A 389 -21.47 4.64 -34.24
C VAL A 389 -20.75 4.85 -35.56
N ASN A 390 -19.48 4.46 -35.62
CA ASN A 390 -18.71 4.44 -36.86
C ASN A 390 -18.95 3.11 -37.58
N ASP A 391 -20.09 2.96 -38.26
CA ASP A 391 -20.46 1.71 -38.94
C ASP A 391 -19.57 1.38 -40.17
N ASP A 392 -18.94 2.39 -40.80
CA ASP A 392 -18.18 2.22 -42.05
C ASP A 392 -16.66 2.38 -41.90
N GLY A 393 -16.13 2.61 -40.71
CA GLY A 393 -14.69 2.83 -40.47
C GLY A 393 -14.08 4.04 -41.18
N ILE A 394 -14.91 4.94 -41.72
CA ILE A 394 -14.52 6.01 -42.68
C ILE A 394 -14.16 7.31 -41.94
N LEU A 395 -14.68 7.55 -40.75
CA LEU A 395 -14.45 8.79 -40.01
C LEU A 395 -13.53 8.56 -38.82
N TYR A 396 -12.24 8.72 -39.04
CA TYR A 396 -11.26 8.82 -37.95
C TYR A 396 -11.28 10.23 -37.35
N GLU A 397 -11.92 10.38 -36.17
CA GLU A 397 -12.03 11.66 -35.46
C GLU A 397 -10.75 11.96 -34.66
N GLU A 398 -9.71 12.41 -35.37
CA GLU A 398 -8.38 12.63 -34.80
C GLU A 398 -8.33 13.80 -33.82
N LYS A 399 -9.20 14.79 -34.01
CA LYS A 399 -9.22 16.01 -33.19
C LYS A 399 -10.11 15.91 -31.96
N LYS A 400 -11.04 14.96 -31.93
CA LYS A 400 -11.95 14.75 -30.81
C LYS A 400 -11.31 13.82 -29.79
N ARG A 401 -11.34 14.23 -28.52
CA ARG A 401 -10.79 13.46 -27.41
C ARG A 401 -11.83 13.18 -26.36
N CYS A 402 -11.73 12.02 -25.75
CA CYS A 402 -12.57 11.60 -24.66
C CYS A 402 -12.23 12.38 -23.38
N ILE A 403 -13.21 13.03 -22.78
CA ILE A 403 -13.02 13.79 -21.53
C ILE A 403 -12.56 12.88 -20.38
N ALA A 404 -12.99 11.60 -20.36
CA ALA A 404 -12.63 10.69 -19.28
C ALA A 404 -11.18 10.17 -19.33
N CYS A 405 -10.67 9.76 -20.50
CA CYS A 405 -9.35 9.14 -20.62
C CYS A 405 -8.33 9.98 -21.40
N SER A 406 -8.72 11.16 -21.88
CA SER A 406 -7.90 12.10 -22.69
C SER A 406 -7.38 11.54 -24.02
N HIS A 407 -7.76 10.31 -24.39
CA HIS A 407 -7.34 9.70 -25.66
C HIS A 407 -8.21 10.16 -26.83
N PRO A 408 -7.66 10.18 -28.06
CA PRO A 408 -8.44 10.42 -29.27
C PRO A 408 -9.58 9.40 -29.41
N ILE A 409 -10.71 9.81 -29.93
CA ILE A 409 -11.85 8.91 -30.19
C ILE A 409 -11.49 7.85 -31.23
N GLY A 410 -10.74 8.22 -32.25
CA GLY A 410 -10.28 7.30 -33.29
C GLY A 410 -11.45 6.66 -34.04
N LEU A 411 -11.41 5.33 -34.15
CA LEU A 411 -12.45 4.52 -34.80
C LEU A 411 -13.52 3.99 -33.84
N GLN A 412 -13.48 4.38 -32.56
CA GLN A 412 -14.38 3.85 -31.54
C GLN A 412 -15.73 4.56 -31.54
N SER A 413 -16.79 3.82 -31.19
CA SER A 413 -18.09 4.42 -30.89
C SER A 413 -18.01 5.30 -29.65
N PHE A 414 -18.70 6.42 -29.67
CA PHE A 414 -18.65 7.41 -28.60
C PHE A 414 -20.02 8.06 -28.34
N TYR A 415 -20.20 8.54 -27.14
CA TYR A 415 -21.29 9.42 -26.77
C TYR A 415 -20.81 10.87 -26.85
N GLY A 416 -21.54 11.71 -27.59
CA GLY A 416 -21.21 13.13 -27.79
C GLY A 416 -22.39 14.05 -27.44
N CYS A 417 -22.09 15.17 -26.82
CA CYS A 417 -23.06 16.26 -26.63
C CYS A 417 -23.19 17.06 -27.94
N ARG A 418 -24.42 17.51 -28.25
CA ARG A 418 -24.66 18.37 -29.41
C ARG A 418 -24.51 19.86 -29.07
N SER A 419 -24.56 20.21 -27.78
CA SER A 419 -24.56 21.59 -27.30
C SER A 419 -23.18 22.06 -26.82
N CYS A 420 -22.23 21.13 -26.59
CA CYS A 420 -20.87 21.43 -26.15
C CYS A 420 -19.90 20.31 -26.58
N ASP A 421 -18.60 20.50 -26.35
CA ASP A 421 -17.53 19.57 -26.75
C ASP A 421 -17.35 18.37 -25.80
N PHE A 422 -18.40 17.99 -25.04
CA PHE A 422 -18.34 16.87 -24.13
C PHE A 422 -18.49 15.54 -24.87
N ILE A 423 -17.45 14.70 -24.80
CA ILE A 423 -17.39 13.43 -25.54
C ILE A 423 -16.80 12.34 -24.64
N LEU A 424 -17.43 11.14 -24.66
CA LEU A 424 -16.96 9.96 -23.97
C LEU A 424 -16.89 8.77 -24.92
N HIS A 425 -15.79 8.00 -24.92
CA HIS A 425 -15.85 6.65 -25.50
C HIS A 425 -17.01 5.87 -24.88
N ARG A 426 -17.63 4.98 -25.64
CA ARG A 426 -18.69 4.12 -25.12
C ARG A 426 -18.26 3.37 -23.85
N ASN A 427 -17.03 2.85 -23.82
CA ASN A 427 -16.48 2.17 -22.65
C ASN A 427 -16.26 3.14 -21.46
N CYS A 428 -15.85 4.39 -21.73
CA CYS A 428 -15.67 5.39 -20.68
C CYS A 428 -16.99 5.88 -20.08
N ALA A 429 -18.07 5.90 -20.87
CA ALA A 429 -19.41 6.19 -20.35
C ALA A 429 -19.96 5.10 -19.43
N ASN A 430 -19.49 3.87 -19.58
CA ASN A 430 -19.88 2.72 -18.77
C ASN A 430 -19.02 2.52 -17.50
N LEU A 431 -18.14 3.45 -17.17
CA LEU A 431 -17.30 3.35 -15.97
C LEU A 431 -18.15 3.36 -14.70
N PRO A 432 -18.03 2.35 -13.81
CA PRO A 432 -18.79 2.31 -12.57
C PRO A 432 -18.38 3.48 -11.65
N ARG A 433 -19.35 4.08 -10.98
CA ARG A 433 -19.10 5.23 -10.07
C ARG A 433 -18.31 4.85 -8.84
N LYS A 434 -18.41 3.60 -8.38
CA LYS A 434 -17.64 3.03 -7.27
C LYS A 434 -17.19 1.62 -7.64
N LYS A 435 -15.95 1.26 -7.33
CA LYS A 435 -15.42 -0.09 -7.60
C LYS A 435 -14.31 -0.49 -6.65
N TRP A 436 -14.11 -1.80 -6.52
CA TRP A 436 -12.92 -2.38 -5.90
C TRP A 436 -11.79 -2.46 -6.94
N HIS A 437 -10.57 -2.32 -6.50
CA HIS A 437 -9.39 -2.42 -7.36
C HIS A 437 -8.22 -3.09 -6.65
N VAL A 438 -7.50 -3.97 -7.35
CA VAL A 438 -6.40 -4.81 -6.78
C VAL A 438 -5.28 -4.04 -6.08
N LEU A 439 -5.09 -2.77 -6.41
CA LEU A 439 -4.09 -1.90 -5.80
C LEU A 439 -4.61 -1.10 -4.59
N HIS A 440 -5.88 -1.25 -4.22
CA HIS A 440 -6.53 -0.45 -3.18
C HIS A 440 -7.42 -1.29 -2.27
N ASN A 441 -7.31 -1.10 -0.97
CA ASN A 441 -8.09 -1.84 0.02
C ASN A 441 -9.43 -1.21 0.36
N ASP A 442 -9.66 0.02 -0.06
CA ASP A 442 -10.94 0.72 0.02
C ASP A 442 -11.57 0.85 -1.35
N ARG A 443 -12.90 1.02 -1.38
CA ARG A 443 -13.66 1.16 -2.62
C ARG A 443 -13.36 2.52 -3.25
N LEU A 444 -12.84 2.52 -4.48
CA LEU A 444 -12.54 3.75 -5.21
C LEU A 444 -13.81 4.40 -5.74
N THR A 445 -13.85 5.73 -5.70
CA THR A 445 -14.91 6.56 -6.29
C THR A 445 -14.41 7.22 -7.58
N LEU A 446 -15.25 7.22 -8.61
CA LEU A 446 -15.00 7.93 -9.86
C LEU A 446 -15.28 9.42 -9.67
N VAL A 447 -14.23 10.24 -9.80
CA VAL A 447 -14.27 11.69 -9.72
C VAL A 447 -14.19 12.26 -11.14
N THR A 448 -15.07 13.19 -11.48
CA THR A 448 -15.27 13.70 -12.85
C THR A 448 -15.19 15.22 -12.98
N ASP A 449 -15.20 15.94 -11.88
CA ASP A 449 -15.28 17.40 -11.77
C ASP A 449 -13.95 18.10 -11.48
N GLU A 450 -12.89 17.34 -11.22
CA GLU A 450 -11.56 17.90 -11.01
C GLU A 450 -10.86 18.13 -12.37
N ALA A 451 -10.64 19.39 -12.74
CA ALA A 451 -10.01 19.76 -14.01
C ALA A 451 -8.46 19.64 -14.01
N ASP A 452 -7.85 19.50 -12.83
CA ASP A 452 -6.40 19.47 -12.67
C ASP A 452 -5.79 18.15 -13.14
N TRP A 453 -4.54 18.24 -13.58
CA TRP A 453 -3.74 17.05 -13.86
C TRP A 453 -3.36 16.29 -12.58
N PHE A 454 -3.04 15.01 -12.71
CA PHE A 454 -2.63 14.14 -11.61
C PHE A 454 -1.67 13.06 -12.09
N ASP A 455 -0.85 12.55 -11.17
CA ASP A 455 0.00 11.39 -11.41
C ASP A 455 -0.73 10.10 -11.06
N CYS A 456 -0.90 9.21 -12.04
CA CYS A 456 -1.47 7.89 -11.80
C CYS A 456 -0.51 7.01 -11.02
N ARG A 457 -0.92 6.50 -9.86
CA ARG A 457 -0.10 5.65 -8.98
C ARG A 457 0.24 4.27 -9.58
N ALA A 458 -0.51 3.81 -10.58
CA ALA A 458 -0.25 2.51 -11.21
C ALA A 458 0.75 2.58 -12.37
N CYS A 459 0.64 3.59 -13.24
CA CYS A 459 1.49 3.70 -14.44
C CYS A 459 2.50 4.85 -14.39
N ALA A 460 2.47 5.69 -13.34
CA ALA A 460 3.33 6.85 -13.14
C ALA A 460 3.29 7.87 -14.30
N ARG A 461 2.13 7.97 -15.00
CA ARG A 461 1.90 8.97 -16.05
C ARG A 461 1.18 10.18 -15.49
N ALA A 462 1.53 11.35 -15.98
CA ALA A 462 0.73 12.56 -15.80
C ALA A 462 -0.53 12.45 -16.66
N CYS A 463 -1.70 12.60 -16.05
CA CYS A 463 -3.00 12.34 -16.65
C CYS A 463 -3.96 13.51 -16.40
N HIS A 464 -4.89 13.71 -17.33
CA HIS A 464 -6.12 14.48 -17.15
C HIS A 464 -7.35 13.58 -17.28
N GLY A 465 -8.51 14.13 -16.96
CA GLY A 465 -9.79 13.49 -17.13
C GLY A 465 -10.29 12.83 -15.84
N PHE A 466 -11.23 11.91 -16.00
CA PHE A 466 -11.82 11.21 -14.88
C PHE A 466 -10.77 10.35 -14.16
N ARG A 467 -10.90 10.25 -12.85
CA ARG A 467 -9.98 9.49 -12.02
C ARG A 467 -10.71 8.67 -10.97
N TYR A 468 -10.19 7.49 -10.69
CA TYR A 468 -10.60 6.71 -9.53
C TYR A 468 -9.75 7.13 -8.33
N LYS A 469 -10.40 7.52 -7.24
CA LYS A 469 -9.73 8.11 -6.07
C LYS A 469 -10.25 7.52 -4.76
N ASP A 470 -9.35 7.33 -3.80
CA ASP A 470 -9.62 7.25 -2.38
C ASP A 470 -9.00 8.49 -1.66
N GLU A 471 -8.88 8.47 -0.34
CA GLU A 471 -8.30 9.60 0.43
C GLU A 471 -6.82 9.87 0.10
N VAL A 472 -6.07 8.89 -0.42
CA VAL A 472 -4.61 8.94 -0.53
C VAL A 472 -4.11 8.71 -1.95
N LYS A 473 -4.79 7.88 -2.73
CA LYS A 473 -4.29 7.35 -4.01
C LYS A 473 -5.24 7.68 -5.15
N VAL A 474 -4.63 7.90 -6.33
CA VAL A 474 -5.36 8.27 -7.56
C VAL A 474 -4.92 7.36 -8.70
N LEU A 475 -5.88 6.83 -9.45
CA LEU A 475 -5.67 6.06 -10.68
C LEU A 475 -6.37 6.74 -11.86
N ASP A 476 -5.72 6.78 -13.02
CA ASP A 476 -6.41 7.08 -14.27
C ASP A 476 -7.45 6.00 -14.60
N VAL A 477 -8.43 6.33 -15.41
CA VAL A 477 -9.54 5.40 -15.71
C VAL A 477 -9.11 4.16 -16.48
N LEU A 478 -8.04 4.19 -17.24
CA LEU A 478 -7.53 3.03 -17.96
C LEU A 478 -6.90 2.03 -17.01
N CYS A 479 -6.00 2.51 -16.12
CA CYS A 479 -5.45 1.70 -15.05
C CYS A 479 -6.54 1.23 -14.08
N GLY A 480 -7.45 2.11 -13.69
CA GLY A 480 -8.59 1.79 -12.85
C GLY A 480 -9.57 0.79 -13.46
N SER A 481 -9.58 0.61 -14.78
CA SER A 481 -10.43 -0.37 -15.47
C SER A 481 -9.83 -1.77 -15.50
N ILE A 482 -8.55 -1.95 -15.15
CA ILE A 482 -7.94 -3.26 -15.04
C ILE A 482 -8.59 -4.04 -13.88
N SER A 483 -9.13 -5.21 -14.20
CA SER A 483 -9.73 -6.13 -13.23
C SER A 483 -9.13 -7.54 -13.38
N GLU A 484 -9.16 -8.33 -12.33
CA GLU A 484 -8.73 -9.73 -12.37
C GLU A 484 -9.92 -10.68 -12.58
N PRO A 485 -9.75 -11.71 -13.41
CA PRO A 485 -8.60 -12.05 -14.27
C PRO A 485 -8.43 -11.06 -15.43
N PHE A 486 -7.20 -10.67 -15.76
CA PHE A 486 -6.89 -9.75 -16.86
C PHE A 486 -6.37 -10.53 -18.06
N VAL A 487 -7.06 -10.42 -19.19
CA VAL A 487 -6.66 -11.06 -20.47
C VAL A 487 -6.11 -9.97 -21.37
N HIS A 488 -4.91 -10.19 -21.91
CA HIS A 488 -4.28 -9.26 -22.85
C HIS A 488 -3.94 -9.97 -24.17
N PRO A 489 -4.16 -9.35 -25.35
CA PRO A 489 -3.91 -9.98 -26.66
C PRO A 489 -2.47 -10.43 -26.91
N SER A 490 -1.50 -9.86 -26.19
CA SER A 490 -0.09 -10.24 -26.28
C SER A 490 0.27 -11.55 -25.57
N HIS A 491 -0.68 -12.16 -24.89
CA HIS A 491 -0.46 -13.40 -24.17
C HIS A 491 -1.54 -14.42 -24.50
N HIS A 492 -1.26 -15.68 -24.19
CA HIS A 492 -2.19 -16.77 -24.49
C HIS A 492 -3.56 -16.51 -23.85
N PRO A 493 -4.68 -16.64 -24.61
CA PRO A 493 -6.02 -16.24 -24.13
C PRO A 493 -6.50 -17.04 -22.91
N ASN A 494 -6.01 -18.27 -22.74
CA ASN A 494 -6.34 -19.12 -21.59
C ASN A 494 -5.42 -18.91 -20.37
N HIS A 495 -4.45 -18.02 -20.47
CA HIS A 495 -3.51 -17.68 -19.40
C HIS A 495 -3.75 -16.25 -18.90
N PRO A 496 -4.78 -16.02 -18.08
CA PRO A 496 -5.05 -14.68 -17.58
C PRO A 496 -3.97 -14.22 -16.62
N LEU A 497 -3.79 -12.91 -16.57
CA LEU A 497 -2.81 -12.24 -15.72
C LEU A 497 -3.47 -11.80 -14.41
N PHE A 498 -2.70 -11.85 -13.35
CA PHE A 498 -3.11 -11.46 -11.99
C PHE A 498 -2.07 -10.55 -11.35
N HIS A 499 -2.51 -9.64 -10.53
CA HIS A 499 -1.60 -8.86 -9.69
C HIS A 499 -1.12 -9.71 -8.53
N ILE A 500 0.17 -10.01 -8.51
CA ILE A 500 0.82 -10.74 -7.42
C ILE A 500 1.61 -9.71 -6.61
N PRO A 501 1.21 -9.44 -5.37
CA PRO A 501 1.94 -8.54 -4.48
C PRO A 501 3.15 -9.29 -3.90
N ASP A 502 4.15 -9.45 -4.72
CA ASP A 502 5.45 -9.95 -4.32
C ASP A 502 6.44 -8.80 -4.52
N ASN A 503 7.27 -8.50 -3.51
CA ASN A 503 8.31 -7.47 -3.59
C ASN A 503 9.40 -7.81 -4.62
N ARG A 504 9.24 -8.89 -5.38
CA ARG A 504 10.15 -9.27 -6.47
C ARG A 504 9.92 -8.35 -7.66
N SER A 505 11.00 -7.69 -8.06
CA SER A 505 11.02 -6.91 -9.29
C SER A 505 10.87 -7.85 -10.50
N MET A 506 9.82 -7.65 -11.30
CA MET A 506 9.55 -8.43 -12.52
C MET A 506 9.84 -7.59 -13.76
N GLU A 507 10.38 -8.25 -14.79
CA GLU A 507 10.58 -7.63 -16.09
C GLU A 507 9.29 -7.64 -16.90
N CYS A 508 8.88 -6.47 -17.39
CA CYS A 508 7.69 -6.32 -18.23
C CYS A 508 7.97 -6.78 -19.66
N ASN A 509 7.15 -7.68 -20.18
CA ASN A 509 7.29 -8.16 -21.57
C ASN A 509 7.11 -7.06 -22.62
N GLY A 510 6.39 -5.98 -22.29
CA GLY A 510 6.17 -4.86 -23.21
C GLY A 510 7.31 -3.87 -23.30
N CYS A 511 7.80 -3.34 -22.18
CA CYS A 511 8.85 -2.31 -22.15
C CYS A 511 10.25 -2.82 -21.77
N LYS A 512 10.35 -4.07 -21.30
CA LYS A 512 11.59 -4.69 -20.76
C LYS A 512 12.16 -3.97 -19.54
N GLU A 513 11.40 -3.08 -18.93
CA GLU A 513 11.75 -2.44 -17.66
C GLU A 513 11.36 -3.33 -16.49
N ARG A 514 12.06 -3.19 -15.38
CA ARG A 514 11.76 -3.90 -14.15
C ARG A 514 10.83 -3.09 -13.25
N TRP A 515 9.76 -3.75 -12.81
CA TRP A 515 8.71 -3.15 -11.97
C TRP A 515 8.49 -4.00 -10.72
N SER A 516 8.33 -3.35 -9.58
CA SER A 516 8.04 -4.01 -8.29
C SER A 516 6.61 -3.72 -7.78
N ILE A 517 5.96 -2.72 -8.36
CA ILE A 517 4.60 -2.29 -7.99
C ILE A 517 3.77 -2.27 -9.26
N ALA A 518 2.46 -2.58 -9.15
CA ALA A 518 1.52 -2.54 -10.27
C ALA A 518 1.98 -3.38 -11.49
N VAL A 519 2.20 -4.68 -11.25
CA VAL A 519 2.55 -5.66 -12.28
C VAL A 519 1.48 -6.76 -12.31
N LEU A 520 1.07 -7.13 -13.50
CA LEU A 520 0.20 -8.26 -13.80
C LEU A 520 1.05 -9.42 -14.30
N SER A 521 0.91 -10.60 -13.73
CA SER A 521 1.74 -11.77 -14.06
C SER A 521 0.88 -12.98 -14.38
N CYS A 522 1.35 -13.81 -15.29
CA CYS A 522 0.82 -15.14 -15.50
C CYS A 522 1.18 -16.04 -14.32
N ILE A 523 0.24 -16.89 -13.91
CA ILE A 523 0.42 -17.83 -12.79
C ILE A 523 0.58 -19.28 -13.24
N GLU A 524 0.56 -19.53 -14.55
CA GLU A 524 0.73 -20.87 -15.12
C GLU A 524 2.18 -21.34 -14.96
N ASP A 525 2.34 -22.61 -14.62
CA ASP A 525 3.64 -23.22 -14.36
C ASP A 525 4.57 -23.07 -15.58
N GLY A 526 5.75 -22.53 -15.33
CA GLY A 526 6.77 -22.28 -16.36
C GLY A 526 6.57 -20.99 -17.17
N CYS A 527 5.43 -20.32 -17.07
CA CYS A 527 5.18 -19.04 -17.73
C CYS A 527 5.74 -17.88 -16.88
N ARG A 528 6.59 -17.04 -17.49
CA ARG A 528 7.17 -15.85 -16.86
C ARG A 528 6.63 -14.54 -17.42
N PHE A 529 5.51 -14.61 -18.15
CA PHE A 529 4.94 -13.42 -18.77
C PHE A 529 4.40 -12.44 -17.72
N ALA A 530 4.80 -11.17 -17.85
CA ALA A 530 4.38 -10.10 -16.96
C ALA A 530 4.20 -8.78 -17.72
N LEU A 531 3.23 -7.98 -17.32
CA LEU A 531 2.97 -6.63 -17.83
C LEU A 531 2.87 -5.61 -16.70
N CYS A 532 3.59 -4.51 -16.82
CA CYS A 532 3.30 -3.33 -16.02
C CYS A 532 1.98 -2.67 -16.48
N PHE A 533 1.31 -1.96 -15.59
CA PHE A 533 0.06 -1.25 -15.92
C PHE A 533 0.27 -0.22 -17.05
N LYS A 534 1.48 0.33 -17.18
CA LYS A 534 1.83 1.23 -18.29
C LYS A 534 1.69 0.55 -19.65
N CYS A 535 2.18 -0.68 -19.81
CA CYS A 535 2.06 -1.45 -21.05
C CYS A 535 0.68 -2.07 -21.24
N ALA A 536 0.06 -2.55 -20.15
CA ALA A 536 -1.28 -3.14 -20.19
C ALA A 536 -2.38 -2.17 -20.66
N THR A 537 -2.13 -0.86 -20.56
CA THR A 537 -3.07 0.21 -20.97
C THR A 537 -2.70 0.91 -22.27
N LEU A 538 -1.74 0.38 -23.04
CA LEU A 538 -1.41 0.94 -24.35
C LEU A 538 -2.57 0.71 -25.34
N PRO A 539 -2.94 1.70 -26.15
CA PRO A 539 -3.95 1.52 -27.18
C PRO A 539 -3.49 0.49 -28.23
N GLN A 540 -4.40 -0.41 -28.62
CA GLN A 540 -4.09 -1.48 -29.59
C GLN A 540 -3.89 -0.94 -31.00
N VAL A 541 -4.63 0.11 -31.35
CA VAL A 541 -4.59 0.76 -32.65
C VAL A 541 -4.45 2.26 -32.44
N VAL A 542 -3.54 2.87 -33.18
CA VAL A 542 -3.32 4.32 -33.18
C VAL A 542 -3.18 4.83 -34.61
N LYS A 543 -3.48 6.11 -34.84
CA LYS A 543 -3.13 6.81 -36.06
C LYS A 543 -2.11 7.90 -35.75
N HIS A 544 -1.15 8.08 -36.62
CA HIS A 544 -0.13 9.11 -36.49
C HIS A 544 0.06 9.82 -37.81
N LYS A 545 0.25 11.16 -37.78
CA LYS A 545 0.37 12.03 -38.97
C LYS A 545 1.50 11.66 -39.95
N VAL A 546 2.46 10.84 -39.51
CA VAL A 546 3.57 10.36 -40.35
C VAL A 546 3.12 9.23 -41.29
N HIS A 547 1.99 8.57 -40.97
CA HIS A 547 1.54 7.41 -41.74
C HIS A 547 0.02 7.47 -41.97
N ASP A 548 -0.42 7.25 -43.24
CA ASP A 548 -1.81 7.44 -43.63
C ASP A 548 -2.76 6.35 -43.12
N HIS A 549 -2.24 5.19 -42.75
CA HIS A 549 -3.02 4.06 -42.29
C HIS A 549 -2.93 3.89 -40.76
N PRO A 550 -3.94 3.31 -40.10
CA PRO A 550 -3.86 2.93 -38.69
C PRO A 550 -2.71 1.98 -38.43
N LEU A 551 -2.01 2.21 -37.32
CA LEU A 551 -0.90 1.40 -36.84
C LEU A 551 -1.38 0.48 -35.71
N THR A 552 -0.98 -0.77 -35.74
CA THR A 552 -1.32 -1.77 -34.73
C THR A 552 -0.14 -2.01 -33.81
N LEU A 553 -0.40 -2.21 -32.52
CA LEU A 553 0.63 -2.56 -31.53
C LEU A 553 1.19 -3.95 -31.82
N CYS A 554 2.49 -4.02 -32.09
CA CYS A 554 3.24 -5.26 -32.32
C CYS A 554 3.87 -5.72 -31.01
N TYR A 555 3.76 -7.02 -30.72
CA TYR A 555 4.27 -7.65 -29.53
C TYR A 555 5.53 -8.44 -29.90
N GLY A 556 6.67 -7.98 -29.57
CA GLY A 556 8.02 -8.50 -29.80
C GLY A 556 8.23 -9.90 -30.38
N ASP A 557 7.45 -10.88 -29.95
CA ASP A 557 7.53 -12.28 -30.41
C ASP A 557 7.16 -12.48 -31.89
N ASP A 558 6.39 -11.55 -32.48
CA ASP A 558 5.99 -11.54 -33.90
C ASP A 558 6.98 -10.78 -34.79
N ALA A 559 8.02 -10.19 -34.23
CA ALA A 559 8.94 -9.32 -34.93
C ALA A 559 10.17 -10.09 -35.44
N SER A 560 10.20 -10.39 -36.74
CA SER A 560 11.38 -10.98 -37.40
C SER A 560 11.99 -9.93 -38.32
N GLY A 561 13.12 -9.34 -37.97
CA GLY A 561 13.84 -8.40 -38.84
C GLY A 561 14.39 -7.16 -38.12
N LYS A 562 14.97 -6.25 -38.92
CA LYS A 562 15.41 -4.94 -38.47
C LYS A 562 14.33 -3.92 -38.78
N TYR A 563 13.94 -3.15 -37.78
CA TYR A 563 12.90 -2.12 -37.88
C TYR A 563 13.49 -0.75 -37.60
N TRP A 564 13.03 0.28 -38.32
CA TRP A 564 13.44 1.66 -38.14
C TRP A 564 12.24 2.53 -37.86
N CYS A 565 12.32 3.37 -36.85
CA CYS A 565 11.27 4.28 -36.51
C CYS A 565 11.23 5.47 -37.48
N GLU A 566 10.16 5.62 -38.28
CA GLU A 566 10.00 6.72 -39.22
C GLU A 566 9.92 8.11 -38.60
N ILE A 567 9.74 8.22 -37.27
CA ILE A 567 9.66 9.49 -36.55
C ILE A 567 11.04 9.99 -36.11
N CYS A 568 11.85 9.14 -35.49
CA CYS A 568 13.14 9.50 -34.91
C CYS A 568 14.34 8.97 -35.71
N GLU A 569 14.08 8.18 -36.75
CA GLU A 569 15.10 7.63 -37.66
C GLU A 569 16.16 6.78 -36.94
N THR A 570 15.75 6.09 -35.87
CA THR A 570 16.62 5.16 -35.12
C THR A 570 16.08 3.74 -35.16
N GLU A 571 16.95 2.76 -34.96
CA GLU A 571 16.59 1.35 -34.93
C GLU A 571 15.61 1.05 -33.79
N THR A 572 14.59 0.28 -34.09
CA THR A 572 13.58 -0.18 -33.13
C THR A 572 14.02 -1.51 -32.56
N ASP A 573 14.13 -1.60 -31.22
CA ASP A 573 14.41 -2.85 -30.51
C ASP A 573 13.21 -3.80 -30.64
N PRO A 574 13.33 -4.90 -31.41
CA PRO A 574 12.21 -5.80 -31.66
C PRO A 574 11.77 -6.58 -30.40
N SER A 575 12.55 -6.60 -29.34
CA SER A 575 12.17 -7.22 -28.06
C SER A 575 11.15 -6.38 -27.27
N LYS A 576 11.03 -5.09 -27.61
CA LYS A 576 10.05 -4.15 -27.01
C LYS A 576 8.86 -3.98 -27.92
N TRP A 577 7.73 -3.62 -27.33
CA TRP A 577 6.54 -3.34 -28.13
C TRP A 577 6.69 -2.02 -28.92
N PHE A 578 6.22 -2.04 -30.15
CA PHE A 578 6.22 -0.91 -31.06
C PHE A 578 4.96 -0.93 -31.94
N TYR A 579 4.66 0.16 -32.61
CA TYR A 579 3.53 0.23 -33.55
C TYR A 579 4.00 -0.05 -34.96
N THR A 580 3.19 -0.80 -35.72
CA THR A 580 3.48 -1.17 -37.12
C THR A 580 2.24 -1.12 -37.99
N CYS A 581 2.44 -0.81 -39.28
CA CYS A 581 1.48 -1.05 -40.33
C CYS A 581 1.98 -2.23 -41.16
N LYS A 582 1.29 -3.37 -41.11
CA LYS A 582 1.71 -4.59 -41.80
C LYS A 582 1.69 -4.43 -43.31
N ASP A 583 0.74 -3.65 -43.86
CA ASP A 583 0.54 -3.47 -45.31
C ASP A 583 1.62 -2.57 -45.94
N HIS A 584 2.22 -1.66 -45.16
CA HIS A 584 3.16 -0.66 -45.64
C HIS A 584 4.52 -0.70 -44.95
N HIS A 585 4.77 -1.72 -44.14
CA HIS A 585 6.04 -1.95 -43.45
C HIS A 585 6.53 -0.79 -42.56
N ALA A 586 5.65 0.15 -42.21
CA ALA A 586 5.98 1.24 -41.28
C ALA A 586 6.18 0.71 -39.87
N SER A 587 7.17 1.22 -39.14
CA SER A 587 7.39 0.91 -37.73
C SER A 587 7.72 2.14 -36.93
N LEU A 588 7.14 2.27 -35.73
CA LEU A 588 7.24 3.45 -34.87
C LEU A 588 7.41 3.03 -33.41
N HIS A 589 8.34 3.63 -32.69
CA HIS A 589 8.43 3.44 -31.24
C HIS A 589 7.14 3.86 -30.55
N THR A 590 6.72 3.13 -29.54
CA THR A 590 5.58 3.52 -28.67
C THR A 590 5.74 4.93 -28.11
N LYS A 591 6.98 5.32 -27.70
CA LYS A 591 7.30 6.66 -27.21
C LYS A 591 7.18 7.72 -28.32
N CYS A 592 7.59 7.43 -29.53
CA CYS A 592 7.48 8.37 -30.65
C CYS A 592 6.03 8.64 -31.06
N VAL A 593 5.19 7.61 -31.01
CA VAL A 593 3.76 7.71 -31.36
C VAL A 593 2.95 8.43 -30.28
N LEU A 594 3.18 8.11 -29.02
CA LEU A 594 2.36 8.61 -27.91
C LEU A 594 3.01 9.81 -27.21
N GLY A 595 4.33 9.79 -27.01
CA GLY A 595 5.01 10.74 -26.14
C GLY A 595 4.67 10.55 -24.67
N ASP A 596 5.22 11.40 -23.82
CA ASP A 596 4.97 11.35 -22.37
C ASP A 596 3.66 12.05 -21.97
N PHE A 597 3.18 12.95 -22.81
CA PHE A 597 2.03 13.82 -22.53
C PHE A 597 0.72 13.39 -23.21
N ALA A 598 0.65 12.19 -23.80
CA ALA A 598 -0.52 11.69 -24.52
C ALA A 598 -1.79 11.57 -23.66
N TRP A 599 -1.62 11.45 -22.34
CA TRP A 599 -2.70 11.34 -21.34
C TRP A 599 -3.15 12.70 -20.79
N LEU A 600 -2.56 13.79 -21.30
CA LEU A 600 -2.96 15.16 -20.97
C LEU A 600 -3.95 15.71 -22.02
N MET A 601 -4.89 16.52 -21.58
CA MET A 601 -5.87 17.15 -22.45
C MET A 601 -5.24 18.38 -23.14
N PRO A 602 -5.20 18.45 -24.46
CA PRO A 602 -4.73 19.66 -25.16
C PRO A 602 -5.55 20.89 -24.77
N ARG A 603 -4.89 22.05 -24.72
CA ARG A 603 -5.39 23.36 -24.25
C ARG A 603 -5.60 23.46 -22.74
N SER A 604 -5.28 22.43 -21.95
CA SER A 604 -5.21 22.57 -20.51
C SER A 604 -3.89 23.19 -20.06
N THR A 605 -3.88 23.71 -18.85
CA THR A 605 -2.69 24.28 -18.22
C THR A 605 -2.19 23.36 -17.10
N ILE A 606 -0.87 23.30 -16.95
CA ILE A 606 -0.19 22.58 -15.88
C ILE A 606 0.58 23.60 -15.05
N GLU A 607 0.24 23.70 -13.78
CA GLU A 607 0.96 24.55 -12.84
C GLU A 607 2.13 23.78 -12.22
N HIS A 608 3.32 24.32 -12.32
CA HIS A 608 4.51 23.90 -11.60
C HIS A 608 4.90 24.99 -10.59
N PRO A 609 5.63 24.69 -9.52
CA PRO A 609 5.96 25.67 -8.46
C PRO A 609 6.52 27.02 -8.95
N ASN A 610 7.13 27.05 -10.14
CA ASN A 610 7.76 28.25 -10.70
C ASN A 610 7.37 28.57 -12.15
N LYS A 611 6.51 27.77 -12.78
CA LYS A 611 6.19 27.91 -14.21
C LYS A 611 4.83 27.32 -14.51
N THR A 612 4.06 27.99 -15.35
CA THR A 612 2.83 27.45 -15.93
C THR A 612 3.10 27.00 -17.37
N SER A 613 2.60 25.84 -17.74
CA SER A 613 2.73 25.29 -19.08
C SER A 613 1.36 24.98 -19.67
N GLU A 614 1.18 25.23 -20.95
CA GLU A 614 0.01 24.83 -21.73
C GLU A 614 0.30 23.52 -22.47
N VAL A 615 -0.64 22.58 -22.46
CA VAL A 615 -0.58 21.34 -23.23
C VAL A 615 -1.00 21.63 -24.67
N VAL A 616 -0.08 21.50 -25.62
CA VAL A 616 -0.34 21.84 -27.02
C VAL A 616 -0.15 20.65 -27.96
N LEU A 617 -0.97 20.58 -29.01
CA LEU A 617 -0.77 19.63 -30.10
C LEU A 617 0.42 20.08 -30.95
N ASN A 618 1.31 19.14 -31.26
CA ASN A 618 2.45 19.35 -32.14
C ASN A 618 2.07 18.98 -33.59
N ASP A 619 1.11 19.71 -34.17
CA ASP A 619 0.56 19.46 -35.48
C ASP A 619 1.16 20.33 -36.61
N SER A 620 1.99 21.31 -36.22
CA SER A 620 2.66 22.18 -37.19
C SER A 620 3.68 21.45 -38.06
N VAL A 621 3.81 21.87 -39.32
CA VAL A 621 4.81 21.34 -40.27
C VAL A 621 6.23 21.57 -39.77
N SER A 622 6.45 22.71 -39.07
CA SER A 622 7.76 23.19 -38.63
C SER A 622 8.16 22.76 -37.23
N ARG A 623 7.67 21.66 -36.68
CA ARG A 623 8.02 21.11 -35.36
C ARG A 623 8.92 22.01 -34.50
N PRO A 624 8.45 22.60 -33.40
CA PRO A 624 9.25 23.53 -32.59
C PRO A 624 10.46 22.86 -31.95
N PHE A 625 11.45 23.66 -31.54
CA PHE A 625 12.59 23.17 -30.79
C PHE A 625 12.28 23.10 -29.30
N CYS A 626 12.68 22.01 -28.68
CA CYS A 626 12.62 21.88 -27.23
C CYS A 626 13.62 22.79 -26.54
N THR A 627 13.17 23.55 -25.57
CA THR A 627 14.03 24.50 -24.84
C THR A 627 15.12 23.81 -24.05
N SER A 628 14.86 22.57 -23.57
CA SER A 628 15.80 21.77 -22.78
C SER A 628 16.78 21.00 -23.64
N CYS A 629 16.33 20.03 -24.45
CA CYS A 629 17.22 19.17 -25.23
C CYS A 629 17.72 19.80 -26.54
N LYS A 630 17.24 20.99 -26.91
CA LYS A 630 17.59 21.74 -28.13
C LYS A 630 17.30 21.00 -29.45
N SER A 631 16.59 19.89 -29.39
CA SER A 631 16.17 19.10 -30.55
C SER A 631 14.76 19.46 -30.98
N ARG A 632 14.38 19.10 -32.22
CA ARG A 632 13.00 19.27 -32.69
C ARG A 632 12.06 18.36 -31.88
N CYS A 633 10.92 18.89 -31.46
CA CYS A 633 9.89 18.16 -30.75
C CYS A 633 9.25 17.13 -31.70
N LEU A 634 9.48 15.85 -31.46
CA LEU A 634 9.00 14.76 -32.30
C LEU A 634 7.60 14.24 -31.89
N TYR A 635 7.22 14.40 -30.63
CA TYR A 635 6.02 13.82 -30.05
C TYR A 635 4.75 14.61 -30.40
N PRO A 636 3.58 13.96 -30.45
CA PRO A 636 2.33 14.60 -30.90
C PRO A 636 1.77 15.62 -29.90
N ILE A 637 2.12 15.50 -28.63
CA ILE A 637 1.73 16.45 -27.57
C ILE A 637 2.99 16.92 -26.87
N ILE A 638 3.08 18.23 -26.66
CA ILE A 638 4.21 18.91 -26.02
C ILE A 638 3.71 19.97 -25.06
N LEU A 639 4.57 20.46 -24.18
CA LEU A 639 4.25 21.55 -23.27
C LEU A 639 4.84 22.86 -23.82
N LYS A 640 4.04 23.94 -23.81
CA LYS A 640 4.45 25.31 -24.11
C LYS A 640 4.47 26.12 -22.82
N PHE A 641 5.56 26.76 -22.49
CA PHE A 641 5.64 27.61 -21.29
C PHE A 641 4.84 28.91 -21.49
N VAL A 642 3.95 29.21 -20.57
CA VAL A 642 3.14 30.43 -20.60
C VAL A 642 4.01 31.65 -20.29
N GLY A 643 3.83 32.70 -21.06
CA GLY A 643 4.64 33.92 -20.93
C GLY A 643 5.94 33.93 -21.75
N TYR A 644 6.24 32.86 -22.48
CA TYR A 644 7.41 32.77 -23.38
C TYR A 644 6.95 32.43 -24.80
N SER A 645 7.32 33.20 -25.79
CA SER A 645 6.80 33.07 -27.16
C SER A 645 7.16 31.74 -27.85
N ASP A 646 8.34 31.18 -27.58
CA ASP A 646 8.87 29.98 -28.27
C ASP A 646 9.56 28.97 -27.34
N ALA A 647 9.05 28.79 -26.12
CA ALA A 647 9.62 27.88 -25.14
C ALA A 647 8.76 26.61 -25.01
N TYR A 648 9.31 25.49 -25.46
CA TYR A 648 8.62 24.20 -25.49
C TYR A 648 9.41 23.12 -24.74
N LEU A 649 8.69 22.13 -24.17
CA LEU A 649 9.24 20.91 -23.57
C LEU A 649 8.63 19.69 -24.28
N CYS A 650 9.50 18.81 -24.81
CA CYS A 650 9.02 17.66 -25.59
C CYS A 650 8.83 16.38 -24.76
N SER A 651 9.51 16.24 -23.62
CA SER A 651 9.46 15.02 -22.77
C SER A 651 9.82 15.38 -21.33
N VAL A 652 9.35 14.56 -20.37
CA VAL A 652 9.72 14.67 -18.96
C VAL A 652 11.19 14.31 -18.71
N ASP A 653 11.77 13.49 -19.58
CA ASP A 653 13.19 13.06 -19.52
C ASP A 653 14.16 14.12 -20.05
N CYS A 654 13.66 15.21 -20.60
CA CYS A 654 14.55 16.29 -21.07
C CYS A 654 15.27 16.91 -19.87
N PRO A 655 16.61 17.13 -19.96
CA PRO A 655 17.36 17.78 -18.89
C PRO A 655 16.71 19.13 -18.57
N LYS A 656 16.48 19.37 -17.27
CA LYS A 656 15.85 20.58 -16.74
C LYS A 656 16.81 21.77 -16.75
#